data_ff61da7889657df36d3a375eb846d5fa
#
_entry.id   ff61da7889657df36d3a375eb846d5fa
#
_cell.length_a   1.000
_cell.length_b   1.000
_cell.length_c   1.000
_cell.angle_alpha   90.00
_cell.angle_beta   90.00
_cell.angle_gamma   90.00
#
_symmetry.space_group_name_H-M   'P 1'
#
loop_
_entity.id
_entity.type
_entity.pdbx_description
1 polymer ?
#
loop_
_entity_poly.entity_id
_entity_poly.type
_entity_poly.pdbx_seq_one_letter_code
_entity_poly.pdbx_strand_id
1 'polypeptide(L)'
;MAVSLAFGMGLLGDDVCAAELDWLDAEQQAGAEPVMHMAARATTEPAMYMAARATTEPVMYMAARATTEPVMYMAARATTEPVMHVAARATTEPAMYMAARATTEPAMYMAARTTTEPVMHVAARTATDPAVVAFNPRLFAGSGVDLSRFAKGNPVEPGNYAVDVSVNGKGRGRHDVLFRAVPGSDVAMPCFSLAMLKQFGVDGDKVASRLQQPKPKSDDGAPAAHESGPDVCLALRETIPDATYTFDSADLKLDLTIPQTEMSKTAQGYVDPSRWDEGINVGLLQYNVNGYTSESNFYGHNFSSLYTGLQSGVNVGPWRFRHRSTLNWASRGQGVSWRSLETFVQRDITALRSQIVLGDSFTSGDIFDSFSVRGAQLSSDDRMLPNSLQAYAPTIRGVADTNARVVVRQGGNTVYEETVSPGPFEFNDLPATGYGGDLEVTVTESDGRVRRFSVPFAAVPQLLRPGRHRFNVTVGQYRDGFSDVKPWVAQLTYQRGITNLVTAYAGVLSSAGYGSGLFGMAFNTSVGAFAFDVTSAHTTVPGRRTYHGVSSRVTYSKMMTSTGTNFSVAAYRYSTSNFFNLQDAVNARKDWNGSIGQYNYRARTRFQVNVNQRLGDRSAIYITGSSQDYWGGERGRDLQFQVGFNSTFRRMSYSVYAQRARNGGDRTVTQVGINLTIPLGKQTPTRSSIFNSLTTSASRDSRGNSAVQMDLSGSKGTIAPFSYGVNASRIVGDGDRLSSVGGYGTYRSSVGTYRANASLSNRMRQASFGANGAMLVHRGGVTLSPPLGQAAALIEAKGATGGQIVNGQGASIDRFGYAVIPSLTPYRVNTVEIDPSRLPDDVELGNTSEEVVPRNNSVVFVKMSTVRGRPVFAAMEKQDGSPLPMGTRLFDGAGKSIGGVGQGGMAFLRGLEGSGELTAKWGIGAANQCRLPYVVPAVPAGAEKIKMATRVRLRCDTTAMQ
;
A
#
# COMPACT_ATOMS: atom_id res chain seq x y z
N MET A 1 -10.74 -29.89 30.11
CA MET A 1 -11.45 -29.09 31.09
C MET A 1 -12.22 -28.00 30.34
N ALA A 2 -13.48 -28.30 30.05
CA ALA A 2 -14.36 -27.38 29.35
C ALA A 2 -14.91 -26.39 30.38
N VAL A 3 -14.69 -25.11 30.20
CA VAL A 3 -15.35 -24.06 30.98
C VAL A 3 -16.53 -23.59 30.16
N SER A 4 -17.71 -24.09 30.53
CA SER A 4 -18.99 -23.56 30.08
C SER A 4 -19.19 -22.18 30.69
N LEU A 5 -19.16 -21.14 29.88
CA LEU A 5 -19.67 -19.82 30.25
C LEU A 5 -21.13 -19.75 29.79
N ALA A 6 -22.03 -20.17 30.70
CA ALA A 6 -23.43 -19.84 30.60
C ALA A 6 -23.62 -18.41 31.11
N PHE A 7 -23.81 -17.45 30.22
CA PHE A 7 -24.43 -16.17 30.57
C PHE A 7 -25.90 -16.25 30.22
N GLY A 8 -26.73 -16.23 31.27
CA GLY A 8 -28.16 -16.16 31.14
C GLY A 8 -28.61 -14.86 30.47
N MET A 9 -29.18 -14.96 29.30
CA MET A 9 -30.11 -13.98 28.73
C MET A 9 -31.52 -14.52 28.91
N GLY A 10 -32.08 -14.18 30.03
CA GLY A 10 -33.52 -14.19 30.19
C GLY A 10 -34.07 -12.83 29.78
N LEU A 11 -35.19 -12.86 29.10
CA LEU A 11 -36.05 -11.74 28.73
C LEU A 11 -35.65 -10.96 27.47
N LEU A 12 -36.16 -11.45 26.36
CA LEU A 12 -36.94 -10.67 25.41
C LEU A 12 -37.55 -11.65 24.37
N GLY A 13 -38.86 -11.58 24.26
CA GLY A 13 -39.79 -12.56 23.80
C GLY A 13 -39.75 -12.96 22.34
N ASP A 14 -40.42 -14.02 22.10
CA ASP A 14 -40.74 -14.78 20.91
C ASP A 14 -41.49 -14.03 19.81
N ASP A 15 -40.87 -13.03 19.13
CA ASP A 15 -41.56 -12.37 18.02
C ASP A 15 -40.73 -12.17 16.74
N VAL A 16 -39.56 -12.80 16.61
CA VAL A 16 -38.71 -12.63 15.43
C VAL A 16 -38.63 -13.85 14.51
N CYS A 17 -39.22 -14.99 14.90
CA CYS A 17 -39.23 -16.22 14.08
C CYS A 17 -40.44 -16.41 13.16
N ALA A 18 -41.44 -15.54 13.19
CA ALA A 18 -42.67 -15.71 12.40
C ALA A 18 -42.66 -15.05 11.02
N ALA A 19 -41.62 -14.22 10.69
CA ALA A 19 -41.60 -13.47 9.44
C ALA A 19 -40.95 -14.20 8.25
N GLU A 20 -40.34 -15.36 8.46
CA GLU A 20 -39.65 -16.12 7.40
C GLU A 20 -40.48 -17.25 6.76
N LEU A 21 -41.66 -17.55 7.30
CA LEU A 21 -42.52 -18.64 6.79
C LEU A 21 -43.70 -18.18 5.92
N ASP A 22 -44.05 -16.90 5.93
CA ASP A 22 -45.20 -16.39 5.15
C ASP A 22 -44.87 -16.11 3.65
N TRP A 23 -43.62 -16.27 3.22
CA TRP A 23 -43.24 -16.06 1.82
C TRP A 23 -43.29 -17.30 0.95
N LEU A 24 -43.42 -18.48 1.50
CA LEU A 24 -43.51 -19.74 0.75
C LEU A 24 -44.92 -20.14 0.36
N ASP A 25 -45.94 -19.63 1.04
CA ASP A 25 -47.36 -19.98 0.77
C ASP A 25 -48.06 -19.03 -0.22
N ALA A 26 -47.43 -17.92 -0.60
CA ALA A 26 -48.01 -16.99 -1.59
C ALA A 26 -47.80 -17.41 -3.06
N GLU A 27 -47.04 -18.49 -3.30
CA GLU A 27 -46.69 -18.94 -4.67
C GLU A 27 -47.72 -19.89 -5.30
N GLN A 28 -48.77 -20.33 -4.61
CA GLN A 28 -49.68 -21.33 -5.14
C GLN A 28 -50.98 -20.79 -5.74
N GLN A 29 -51.21 -19.48 -5.81
CA GLN A 29 -52.51 -18.96 -6.27
C GLN A 29 -52.48 -17.92 -7.41
N ALA A 30 -51.38 -17.62 -8.04
CA ALA A 30 -51.38 -16.69 -9.17
C ALA A 30 -51.16 -17.43 -10.48
N GLY A 31 -52.20 -17.49 -11.30
CA GLY A 31 -52.14 -18.11 -12.65
C GLY A 31 -51.32 -17.28 -13.63
N ALA A 32 -50.53 -18.00 -14.37
CA ALA A 32 -50.04 -17.77 -15.75
C ALA A 32 -49.63 -16.33 -16.17
N GLU A 33 -48.89 -15.61 -15.35
CA GLU A 33 -48.05 -14.50 -15.86
C GLU A 33 -46.60 -14.79 -15.60
N PRO A 34 -45.65 -14.30 -16.46
CA PRO A 34 -44.22 -14.54 -16.28
C PRO A 34 -43.76 -13.87 -15.00
N VAL A 35 -43.45 -14.66 -14.00
CA VAL A 35 -42.99 -14.19 -12.70
C VAL A 35 -41.48 -14.14 -12.71
N MET A 36 -40.96 -13.03 -12.30
CA MET A 36 -39.52 -12.86 -12.10
C MET A 36 -39.11 -13.40 -10.73
N HIS A 37 -38.37 -14.48 -10.72
CA HIS A 37 -37.82 -15.03 -9.50
C HIS A 37 -36.43 -14.49 -9.23
N MET A 38 -36.23 -13.95 -8.05
CA MET A 38 -34.91 -13.62 -7.54
C MET A 38 -34.56 -14.51 -6.36
N ALA A 39 -33.55 -15.34 -6.53
CA ALA A 39 -33.02 -16.15 -5.46
C ALA A 39 -31.52 -16.09 -5.44
N ALA A 40 -30.97 -15.68 -4.32
CA ALA A 40 -29.53 -15.64 -4.08
C ALA A 40 -29.19 -16.49 -2.87
N ARG A 41 -28.27 -17.41 -3.05
CA ARG A 41 -27.67 -18.16 -1.94
C ARG A 41 -26.17 -17.98 -1.99
N ALA A 42 -25.65 -17.15 -1.11
CA ALA A 42 -24.23 -16.99 -0.88
C ALA A 42 -23.93 -17.27 0.59
N THR A 43 -22.83 -17.93 0.83
CA THR A 43 -22.36 -18.18 2.21
C THR A 43 -21.40 -17.09 2.69
N THR A 44 -20.80 -16.34 1.78
CA THR A 44 -19.81 -15.31 2.10
C THR A 44 -19.93 -14.03 1.29
N GLU A 45 -20.56 -14.04 0.10
CA GLU A 45 -20.76 -12.85 -0.72
C GLU A 45 -22.12 -12.83 -1.41
N PRO A 46 -22.65 -11.65 -1.80
CA PRO A 46 -23.95 -11.53 -2.41
C PRO A 46 -23.99 -12.19 -3.79
N ALA A 47 -24.83 -13.18 -3.92
CA ALA A 47 -25.17 -13.77 -5.21
C ALA A 47 -26.52 -13.24 -5.67
N MET A 48 -26.64 -12.92 -6.96
CA MET A 48 -27.89 -12.48 -7.56
C MET A 48 -28.43 -13.57 -8.49
N TYR A 49 -29.65 -13.98 -8.25
CA TYR A 49 -30.36 -14.94 -9.06
C TYR A 49 -31.62 -14.29 -9.63
N MET A 50 -31.74 -14.21 -10.94
CA MET A 50 -32.96 -13.81 -11.61
C MET A 50 -33.31 -14.82 -12.69
N ALA A 51 -34.52 -15.30 -12.69
CA ALA A 51 -35.00 -16.23 -13.68
C ALA A 51 -36.33 -15.75 -14.29
N ALA A 52 -36.40 -15.68 -15.59
CA ALA A 52 -37.60 -15.32 -16.28
C ALA A 52 -37.86 -16.21 -17.53
N ARG A 53 -39.09 -16.57 -17.75
CA ARG A 53 -39.53 -17.40 -18.85
C ARG A 53 -40.69 -16.72 -19.57
N ALA A 54 -40.52 -16.44 -20.86
CA ALA A 54 -41.59 -15.88 -21.68
C ALA A 54 -41.87 -16.72 -22.94
N THR A 55 -43.07 -16.63 -23.39
CA THR A 55 -43.50 -17.32 -24.64
C THR A 55 -43.53 -16.41 -25.85
N THR A 56 -43.62 -15.11 -25.66
CA THR A 56 -43.81 -14.13 -26.74
C THR A 56 -42.83 -12.97 -26.71
N GLU A 57 -42.22 -12.66 -25.57
CA GLU A 57 -41.19 -11.59 -25.48
C GLU A 57 -39.92 -12.08 -24.82
N PRO A 58 -38.76 -11.47 -25.14
CA PRO A 58 -37.50 -11.87 -24.53
C PRO A 58 -37.54 -11.61 -23.06
N VAL A 59 -37.27 -12.60 -22.28
CA VAL A 59 -37.22 -12.51 -20.80
C VAL A 59 -35.84 -12.83 -20.34
N MET A 60 -35.37 -12.03 -19.42
CA MET A 60 -34.07 -12.19 -18.80
C MET A 60 -34.17 -13.03 -17.52
N TYR A 61 -33.33 -14.02 -17.46
CA TYR A 61 -33.23 -14.92 -16.33
C TYR A 61 -31.83 -14.83 -15.73
N MET A 62 -31.72 -14.53 -14.46
CA MET A 62 -30.44 -14.48 -13.77
C MET A 62 -30.47 -15.40 -12.55
N ALA A 63 -29.49 -16.29 -12.47
CA ALA A 63 -29.27 -17.12 -11.28
C ALA A 63 -27.79 -17.22 -10.95
N ALA A 64 -27.47 -16.92 -9.74
CA ALA A 64 -26.08 -16.99 -9.27
C ALA A 64 -25.98 -17.78 -7.97
N ARG A 65 -25.01 -18.65 -7.90
CA ARG A 65 -24.66 -19.41 -6.70
C ARG A 65 -23.14 -19.37 -6.50
N ALA A 66 -22.71 -18.68 -5.49
CA ALA A 66 -21.31 -18.57 -5.14
C ALA A 66 -21.03 -18.96 -3.71
N THR A 67 -19.86 -19.49 -3.46
CA THR A 67 -19.38 -19.81 -2.10
C THR A 67 -18.35 -18.83 -1.61
N THR A 68 -17.62 -18.16 -2.49
CA THR A 68 -16.52 -17.25 -2.13
C THR A 68 -16.45 -15.96 -2.92
N GLU A 69 -17.02 -15.87 -4.12
CA GLU A 69 -16.97 -14.65 -4.96
C GLU A 69 -18.28 -14.40 -5.72
N PRO A 70 -18.57 -13.17 -6.16
CA PRO A 70 -19.81 -12.86 -6.84
C PRO A 70 -19.90 -13.57 -8.18
N VAL A 71 -20.96 -14.30 -8.38
CA VAL A 71 -21.26 -15.01 -9.61
C VAL A 71 -22.52 -14.43 -10.22
N MET A 72 -22.47 -14.13 -11.51
CA MET A 72 -23.62 -13.69 -12.27
C MET A 72 -24.08 -14.81 -13.20
N TYR A 73 -25.33 -15.17 -13.08
CA TYR A 73 -25.97 -16.16 -13.93
C TYR A 73 -27.16 -15.51 -14.65
N MET A 74 -27.16 -15.52 -15.95
CA MET A 74 -28.28 -15.07 -16.77
C MET A 74 -28.68 -16.15 -17.76
N ALA A 75 -29.95 -16.50 -17.74
CA ALA A 75 -30.50 -17.44 -18.70
C ALA A 75 -31.84 -16.91 -19.24
N ALA A 76 -31.95 -16.84 -20.54
CA ALA A 76 -33.18 -16.41 -21.19
C ALA A 76 -33.58 -17.34 -22.34
N ARG A 77 -34.85 -17.60 -22.48
CA ARG A 77 -35.42 -18.46 -23.53
C ARG A 77 -36.63 -17.78 -24.17
N ALA A 78 -36.57 -17.51 -25.45
CA ALA A 78 -37.65 -16.96 -26.23
C ALA A 78 -37.94 -17.79 -27.49
N THR A 79 -39.16 -17.68 -28.00
CA THR A 79 -39.58 -18.43 -29.17
C THR A 79 -39.55 -17.63 -30.47
N THR A 80 -39.50 -16.32 -30.39
CA THR A 80 -39.62 -15.42 -31.54
C THR A 80 -38.51 -14.40 -31.73
N GLU A 81 -37.65 -14.13 -30.73
CA GLU A 81 -36.58 -13.19 -30.88
C GLU A 81 -35.24 -13.71 -30.27
N PRO A 82 -34.06 -13.18 -30.66
CA PRO A 82 -32.79 -13.63 -30.13
C PRO A 82 -32.70 -13.32 -28.67
N VAL A 83 -32.36 -14.32 -27.91
CA VAL A 83 -32.31 -14.28 -26.46
C VAL A 83 -30.88 -14.51 -26.01
N MET A 84 -30.42 -13.69 -25.08
CA MET A 84 -29.16 -13.90 -24.44
C MET A 84 -29.34 -14.69 -23.16
N HIS A 85 -28.63 -15.76 -23.06
CA HIS A 85 -28.67 -16.69 -21.95
C HIS A 85 -27.33 -16.69 -21.24
N VAL A 86 -27.25 -16.25 -19.98
CA VAL A 86 -26.02 -16.22 -19.23
C VAL A 86 -26.19 -17.03 -17.96
N ALA A 87 -25.33 -18.03 -17.78
CA ALA A 87 -25.32 -18.84 -16.58
C ALA A 87 -23.89 -19.08 -16.08
N ALA A 88 -23.65 -18.78 -14.83
CA ALA A 88 -22.34 -18.97 -14.23
C ALA A 88 -22.43 -19.73 -12.91
N ARG A 89 -21.52 -20.65 -12.70
CA ARG A 89 -21.37 -21.40 -11.45
C ARG A 89 -19.87 -21.47 -11.11
N ALA A 90 -19.48 -20.81 -10.06
CA ALA A 90 -18.12 -20.85 -9.58
C ALA A 90 -18.02 -21.23 -8.10
N THR A 91 -16.93 -21.83 -7.73
CA THR A 91 -16.63 -22.17 -6.34
C THR A 91 -15.53 -21.31 -5.73
N THR A 92 -14.67 -20.77 -6.55
CA THR A 92 -13.49 -20.01 -6.08
C THR A 92 -13.17 -18.73 -6.84
N GLU A 93 -13.64 -18.58 -8.09
CA GLU A 93 -13.39 -17.38 -8.92
C GLU A 93 -14.63 -16.98 -9.73
N PRO A 94 -14.73 -15.71 -10.17
CA PRO A 94 -15.88 -15.28 -10.98
C PRO A 94 -15.92 -16.00 -12.32
N ALA A 95 -17.00 -16.69 -12.58
CA ALA A 95 -17.26 -17.33 -13.85
C ALA A 95 -18.45 -16.67 -14.55
N MET A 96 -18.35 -16.48 -15.86
CA MET A 96 -19.43 -15.99 -16.69
C MET A 96 -19.87 -17.08 -17.65
N TYR A 97 -21.15 -17.40 -17.60
CA TYR A 97 -21.78 -18.37 -18.51
C TYR A 97 -22.87 -17.69 -19.30
N MET A 98 -22.78 -17.73 -20.61
CA MET A 98 -23.81 -17.21 -21.50
C MET A 98 -24.33 -18.30 -22.42
N ALA A 99 -25.61 -18.50 -22.40
CA ALA A 99 -26.26 -19.40 -23.34
C ALA A 99 -27.56 -18.78 -23.86
N ALA A 100 -27.67 -18.62 -25.14
CA ALA A 100 -28.87 -18.11 -25.78
C ALA A 100 -29.38 -19.08 -26.83
N ARG A 101 -30.68 -19.31 -26.87
CA ARG A 101 -31.35 -20.17 -27.89
C ARG A 101 -32.57 -19.47 -28.42
N ALA A 102 -32.56 -19.18 -29.69
CA ALA A 102 -33.69 -18.66 -30.44
C ALA A 102 -34.07 -19.63 -31.59
N THR A 103 -35.33 -19.62 -31.99
CA THR A 103 -35.82 -20.54 -33.01
C THR A 103 -35.84 -19.96 -34.43
N THR A 104 -35.73 -18.65 -34.54
CA THR A 104 -35.85 -17.95 -35.83
C THR A 104 -34.67 -17.07 -36.25
N GLU A 105 -33.73 -16.73 -35.33
CA GLU A 105 -32.54 -15.97 -35.67
C GLU A 105 -31.27 -16.52 -34.99
N PRO A 106 -30.08 -16.18 -35.47
CA PRO A 106 -28.84 -16.71 -34.89
C PRO A 106 -28.67 -16.24 -33.45
N ALA A 107 -28.63 -17.18 -32.54
CA ALA A 107 -28.37 -16.97 -31.14
C ALA A 107 -26.87 -17.06 -30.82
N MET A 108 -26.38 -16.21 -29.99
CA MET A 108 -25.04 -16.34 -29.43
C MET A 108 -25.09 -17.28 -28.22
N TYR A 109 -24.29 -18.31 -28.26
CA TYR A 109 -24.19 -19.29 -27.19
C TYR A 109 -22.80 -19.27 -26.59
N MET A 110 -22.69 -18.96 -25.31
CA MET A 110 -21.47 -19.12 -24.54
C MET A 110 -21.78 -19.92 -23.28
N ALA A 111 -20.99 -20.91 -22.99
CA ALA A 111 -21.15 -21.74 -21.81
C ALA A 111 -19.81 -21.93 -21.10
N ALA A 112 -19.71 -21.52 -19.85
CA ALA A 112 -18.55 -21.77 -19.04
C ALA A 112 -18.90 -22.53 -17.76
N ARG A 113 -18.17 -23.58 -17.48
CA ARG A 113 -18.29 -24.37 -16.26
C ARG A 113 -16.91 -24.59 -15.67
N THR A 114 -16.65 -23.97 -14.55
CA THR A 114 -15.35 -24.10 -13.91
C THR A 114 -15.45 -24.44 -12.44
N THR A 115 -14.48 -25.15 -11.95
CA THR A 115 -14.30 -25.47 -10.54
C THR A 115 -13.11 -24.75 -9.92
N THR A 116 -12.16 -24.27 -10.73
CA THR A 116 -10.90 -23.71 -10.25
C THR A 116 -10.37 -22.50 -11.03
N GLU A 117 -10.75 -22.34 -12.32
CA GLU A 117 -10.31 -21.20 -13.14
C GLU A 117 -11.41 -20.79 -14.10
N PRO A 118 -11.50 -19.50 -14.49
CA PRO A 118 -12.45 -19.06 -15.48
C PRO A 118 -12.09 -19.64 -16.85
N VAL A 119 -12.87 -20.62 -17.32
CA VAL A 119 -12.75 -21.12 -18.69
C VAL A 119 -13.88 -20.55 -19.50
N MET A 120 -13.52 -19.80 -20.51
CA MET A 120 -14.48 -19.33 -21.51
C MET A 120 -14.47 -20.27 -22.69
N HIS A 121 -15.51 -21.07 -22.84
CA HIS A 121 -15.73 -21.85 -24.07
C HIS A 121 -16.53 -20.99 -25.03
N VAL A 122 -15.83 -20.43 -26.00
CA VAL A 122 -16.44 -19.96 -27.23
C VAL A 122 -16.43 -21.15 -28.15
N ALA A 123 -17.62 -21.64 -28.53
CA ALA A 123 -17.71 -22.60 -29.63
C ALA A 123 -17.26 -21.87 -30.89
N ALA A 124 -15.96 -21.88 -31.13
CA ALA A 124 -15.40 -21.37 -32.37
C ALA A 124 -15.85 -22.27 -33.51
N ARG A 125 -16.41 -21.68 -34.55
CA ARG A 125 -16.37 -22.31 -35.85
C ARG A 125 -14.91 -22.67 -36.12
N THR A 126 -14.68 -23.89 -36.60
CA THR A 126 -13.39 -24.31 -37.15
C THR A 126 -12.76 -23.17 -37.94
N ALA A 127 -11.55 -22.81 -37.56
CA ALA A 127 -10.75 -21.80 -38.23
C ALA A 127 -10.61 -22.20 -39.70
N THR A 128 -11.43 -21.59 -40.56
CA THR A 128 -11.06 -21.38 -41.92
C THR A 128 -9.89 -20.40 -41.91
N ASP A 129 -8.92 -20.59 -42.80
CA ASP A 129 -7.75 -19.76 -43.05
C ASP A 129 -7.99 -18.28 -42.68
N PRO A 130 -6.98 -17.59 -42.11
CA PRO A 130 -7.09 -16.18 -41.73
C PRO A 130 -7.66 -15.43 -42.96
N ALA A 131 -8.80 -14.80 -42.73
CA ALA A 131 -9.51 -14.11 -43.82
C ALA A 131 -8.54 -13.11 -44.44
N VAL A 132 -8.16 -13.38 -45.70
CA VAL A 132 -7.31 -12.44 -46.45
C VAL A 132 -8.11 -11.16 -46.60
N VAL A 133 -7.60 -10.07 -45.98
CA VAL A 133 -8.23 -8.76 -46.09
C VAL A 133 -8.05 -8.26 -47.48
N ALA A 134 -9.13 -8.22 -48.27
CA ALA A 134 -9.12 -7.66 -49.63
C ALA A 134 -9.16 -6.12 -49.52
N PHE A 135 -8.06 -5.48 -49.82
CA PHE A 135 -7.99 -4.02 -49.91
C PHE A 135 -8.63 -3.56 -51.22
N ASN A 136 -9.44 -2.51 -51.18
CA ASN A 136 -9.99 -1.93 -52.39
C ASN A 136 -8.90 -1.18 -53.16
N PRO A 137 -8.48 -1.66 -54.37
CA PRO A 137 -7.36 -1.07 -55.12
C PRO A 137 -7.58 0.40 -55.51
N ARG A 138 -8.85 0.84 -55.57
CA ARG A 138 -9.20 2.22 -55.96
C ARG A 138 -8.87 3.24 -54.89
N LEU A 139 -8.76 2.82 -53.61
CA LEU A 139 -8.38 3.72 -52.48
C LEU A 139 -6.87 3.97 -52.45
N PHE A 140 -6.07 3.16 -53.15
CA PHE A 140 -4.60 3.20 -53.11
C PHE A 140 -4.01 3.40 -54.51
N ALA A 141 -4.84 3.74 -55.51
CA ALA A 141 -4.40 3.95 -56.87
C ALA A 141 -3.37 5.11 -56.91
N GLY A 142 -2.14 4.82 -57.33
CA GLY A 142 -1.04 5.76 -57.46
C GLY A 142 -0.03 5.78 -56.29
N SER A 143 -0.25 4.97 -55.23
CA SER A 143 0.65 4.97 -54.06
C SER A 143 1.91 4.12 -54.21
N GLY A 144 1.97 3.20 -55.21
CA GLY A 144 3.10 2.27 -55.36
C GLY A 144 3.32 1.30 -54.19
N VAL A 145 2.35 1.21 -53.28
CA VAL A 145 2.43 0.35 -52.10
C VAL A 145 1.96 -1.05 -52.45
N ASP A 146 2.79 -2.05 -52.21
CA ASP A 146 2.40 -3.45 -52.31
C ASP A 146 1.53 -3.84 -51.13
N LEU A 147 0.20 -3.87 -51.36
CA LEU A 147 -0.80 -4.21 -50.36
C LEU A 147 -0.89 -5.71 -50.09
N SER A 148 -0.27 -6.54 -50.89
CA SER A 148 -0.27 -8.00 -50.67
C SER A 148 0.39 -8.38 -49.35
N ARG A 149 1.37 -7.60 -48.90
CA ARG A 149 2.04 -7.77 -47.58
C ARG A 149 1.11 -7.60 -46.39
N PHE A 150 0.05 -6.80 -46.53
CA PHE A 150 -0.92 -6.51 -45.47
C PHE A 150 -2.17 -7.40 -45.55
N ALA A 151 -2.28 -8.24 -46.59
CA ALA A 151 -3.45 -9.11 -46.81
C ALA A 151 -3.65 -10.13 -45.65
N LYS A 152 -2.58 -10.48 -44.94
CA LYS A 152 -2.60 -11.40 -43.78
C LYS A 152 -2.40 -10.71 -42.44
N GLY A 153 -2.54 -9.39 -42.36
CA GLY A 153 -2.33 -8.58 -41.19
C GLY A 153 -1.16 -7.60 -41.34
N ASN A 154 -0.83 -6.89 -40.26
CA ASN A 154 0.26 -5.92 -40.30
C ASN A 154 1.61 -6.65 -40.07
N PRO A 155 2.49 -6.76 -41.09
CA PRO A 155 3.75 -7.49 -40.98
C PRO A 155 4.69 -6.73 -40.03
N VAL A 156 5.32 -7.46 -39.10
CA VAL A 156 6.34 -6.91 -38.21
C VAL A 156 7.67 -6.81 -38.97
N GLU A 157 8.21 -5.62 -39.10
CA GLU A 157 9.51 -5.41 -39.74
C GLU A 157 10.69 -5.73 -38.80
N PRO A 158 11.85 -6.14 -39.34
CA PRO A 158 13.05 -6.29 -38.52
C PRO A 158 13.49 -4.96 -37.89
N GLY A 159 13.80 -4.97 -36.58
CA GLY A 159 14.21 -3.77 -35.88
C GLY A 159 14.18 -3.97 -34.36
N ASN A 160 14.58 -2.95 -33.63
CA ASN A 160 14.54 -2.94 -32.18
C ASN A 160 13.27 -2.21 -31.73
N TYR A 161 12.42 -2.88 -30.97
CA TYR A 161 11.15 -2.35 -30.51
C TYR A 161 11.15 -2.28 -28.97
N ALA A 162 10.83 -1.12 -28.42
CA ALA A 162 10.54 -0.97 -27.01
C ALA A 162 9.10 -1.42 -26.74
N VAL A 163 8.94 -2.64 -26.23
CA VAL A 163 7.65 -3.31 -26.08
C VAL A 163 7.29 -3.54 -24.62
N ASP A 164 6.01 -3.45 -24.33
CA ASP A 164 5.48 -3.84 -23.02
C ASP A 164 5.30 -5.37 -23.01
N VAL A 165 6.12 -6.04 -22.18
CA VAL A 165 6.15 -7.49 -22.10
C VAL A 165 5.25 -8.00 -20.99
N SER A 166 4.40 -8.97 -21.33
CA SER A 166 3.69 -9.79 -20.33
C SER A 166 4.05 -11.26 -20.47
N VAL A 167 4.06 -11.99 -19.35
CA VAL A 167 4.32 -13.43 -19.29
C VAL A 167 3.20 -14.09 -18.51
N ASN A 168 2.47 -14.99 -19.16
CA ASN A 168 1.29 -15.65 -18.58
C ASN A 168 0.30 -14.65 -17.98
N GLY A 169 0.03 -13.54 -18.70
CA GLY A 169 -0.86 -12.46 -18.27
C GLY A 169 -0.32 -11.53 -17.18
N LYS A 170 0.94 -11.71 -16.73
CA LYS A 170 1.59 -10.81 -15.76
C LYS A 170 2.56 -9.88 -16.48
N GLY A 171 2.37 -8.56 -16.35
CA GLY A 171 3.28 -7.55 -16.89
C GLY A 171 4.70 -7.72 -16.32
N ARG A 172 5.69 -7.58 -17.19
CA ARG A 172 7.12 -7.61 -16.86
C ARG A 172 7.82 -6.28 -17.11
N GLY A 173 7.05 -5.28 -17.51
CA GLY A 173 7.56 -3.95 -17.85
C GLY A 173 7.95 -3.81 -19.29
N ARG A 174 8.52 -2.66 -19.62
CA ARG A 174 8.94 -2.30 -20.97
C ARG A 174 10.36 -2.72 -21.21
N HIS A 175 10.58 -3.43 -22.33
CA HIS A 175 11.88 -3.97 -22.70
C HIS A 175 12.15 -3.70 -24.17
N ASP A 176 13.42 -3.47 -24.51
CA ASP A 176 13.88 -3.39 -25.89
C ASP A 176 14.10 -4.80 -26.43
N VAL A 177 13.26 -5.21 -27.37
CA VAL A 177 13.30 -6.53 -27.99
C VAL A 177 13.68 -6.39 -29.47
N LEU A 178 14.70 -7.11 -29.86
CA LEU A 178 15.14 -7.16 -31.25
C LEU A 178 14.26 -8.14 -32.04
N PHE A 179 13.67 -7.69 -33.14
CA PHE A 179 12.97 -8.54 -34.10
C PHE A 179 13.86 -8.78 -35.31
N ARG A 180 14.13 -10.04 -35.61
CA ARG A 180 14.99 -10.44 -36.73
C ARG A 180 14.15 -11.02 -37.89
N ALA A 181 14.60 -10.74 -39.10
CA ALA A 181 14.05 -11.39 -40.30
C ALA A 181 14.38 -12.89 -40.27
N VAL A 182 13.42 -13.71 -40.60
CA VAL A 182 13.60 -15.16 -40.75
C VAL A 182 13.56 -15.50 -42.25
N PRO A 183 14.54 -16.23 -42.77
CA PRO A 183 14.53 -16.65 -44.17
C PRO A 183 13.24 -17.42 -44.53
N GLY A 184 12.52 -16.94 -45.54
CA GLY A 184 11.25 -17.54 -45.98
C GLY A 184 9.99 -17.06 -45.23
N SER A 185 10.12 -16.06 -44.31
CA SER A 185 8.99 -15.42 -43.61
C SER A 185 8.97 -13.93 -43.89
N ASP A 186 7.82 -13.39 -44.22
CA ASP A 186 7.60 -11.93 -44.34
C ASP A 186 7.45 -11.22 -43.00
N VAL A 187 7.47 -11.95 -41.91
CA VAL A 187 7.26 -11.44 -40.55
C VAL A 187 8.52 -11.68 -39.73
N ALA A 188 9.05 -10.60 -39.11
CA ALA A 188 10.19 -10.69 -38.20
C ALA A 188 9.78 -11.35 -36.88
N MET A 189 10.66 -12.16 -36.30
CA MET A 189 10.43 -12.85 -35.04
C MET A 189 11.22 -12.19 -33.90
N PRO A 190 10.64 -12.13 -32.66
CA PRO A 190 11.32 -11.61 -31.49
C PRO A 190 12.47 -12.51 -31.07
N CYS A 191 13.55 -11.86 -30.69
CA CYS A 191 14.83 -12.44 -30.33
C CYS A 191 15.07 -12.29 -28.83
N PHE A 192 15.23 -13.39 -28.10
CA PHE A 192 15.39 -13.38 -26.65
C PHE A 192 16.82 -13.79 -26.27
N SER A 193 17.43 -13.04 -25.37
CA SER A 193 18.66 -13.48 -24.70
C SER A 193 18.33 -14.34 -23.48
N LEU A 194 19.25 -15.21 -23.05
CA LEU A 194 19.09 -15.99 -21.83
C LEU A 194 18.90 -15.11 -20.60
N ALA A 195 19.59 -13.94 -20.57
CA ALA A 195 19.43 -12.97 -19.51
C ALA A 195 18.03 -12.37 -19.48
N MET A 196 17.46 -12.04 -20.64
CA MET A 196 16.10 -11.53 -20.78
C MET A 196 15.05 -12.59 -20.35
N LEU A 197 15.21 -13.85 -20.76
CA LEU A 197 14.34 -14.95 -20.33
C LEU A 197 14.38 -15.15 -18.80
N LYS A 198 15.57 -15.04 -18.18
CA LYS A 198 15.70 -15.06 -16.71
C LYS A 198 14.96 -13.90 -16.05
N GLN A 199 15.03 -12.69 -16.61
CA GLN A 199 14.27 -11.53 -16.12
C GLN A 199 12.75 -11.74 -16.23
N PHE A 200 12.31 -12.44 -17.25
CA PHE A 200 10.91 -12.81 -17.45
C PHE A 200 10.44 -13.93 -16.50
N GLY A 201 11.35 -14.50 -15.74
CA GLY A 201 11.07 -15.52 -14.74
C GLY A 201 11.16 -16.95 -15.27
N VAL A 202 11.78 -17.18 -16.41
CA VAL A 202 12.09 -18.51 -16.94
C VAL A 202 13.23 -19.14 -16.14
N ASP A 203 13.20 -20.45 -15.94
CA ASP A 203 14.27 -21.23 -15.31
C ASP A 203 15.49 -21.30 -16.24
N GLY A 204 16.39 -20.33 -16.07
CA GLY A 204 17.55 -20.18 -16.95
C GLY A 204 18.55 -21.34 -16.87
N ASP A 205 18.54 -22.14 -15.81
CA ASP A 205 19.43 -23.28 -15.67
C ASP A 205 18.91 -24.46 -16.49
N LYS A 206 17.60 -24.63 -16.57
CA LYS A 206 16.97 -25.59 -17.50
C LYS A 206 17.20 -25.20 -18.95
N VAL A 207 17.04 -23.91 -19.29
CA VAL A 207 17.31 -23.41 -20.64
C VAL A 207 18.79 -23.61 -21.00
N ALA A 208 19.70 -23.24 -20.12
CA ALA A 208 21.14 -23.41 -20.34
C ALA A 208 21.54 -24.88 -20.54
N SER A 209 20.97 -25.80 -19.74
CA SER A 209 21.23 -27.24 -19.88
C SER A 209 20.72 -27.83 -21.21
N ARG A 210 19.59 -27.32 -21.74
CA ARG A 210 19.08 -27.71 -23.07
C ARG A 210 19.95 -27.19 -24.21
N LEU A 211 20.45 -25.96 -24.08
CA LEU A 211 21.35 -25.39 -25.08
C LEU A 211 22.69 -26.13 -25.15
N GLN A 212 23.10 -26.82 -24.09
CA GLN A 212 24.32 -27.66 -24.04
C GLN A 212 24.09 -29.09 -24.54
N GLN A 213 22.84 -29.52 -24.72
CA GLN A 213 22.56 -30.87 -25.24
C GLN A 213 22.74 -30.86 -26.77
N PRO A 214 23.52 -31.79 -27.34
CA PRO A 214 23.65 -31.91 -28.77
C PRO A 214 22.32 -32.27 -29.40
N LYS A 215 21.84 -31.44 -30.35
CA LYS A 215 20.61 -31.73 -31.10
C LYS A 215 20.81 -33.09 -31.87
N PRO A 216 19.82 -33.97 -31.86
CA PRO A 216 19.84 -35.12 -32.78
C PRO A 216 20.01 -34.63 -34.20
N LYS A 217 20.92 -35.26 -34.94
CA LYS A 217 21.22 -34.96 -36.34
C LYS A 217 19.94 -35.06 -37.14
N SER A 218 19.44 -33.93 -37.69
CA SER A 218 18.50 -33.95 -38.77
C SER A 218 19.22 -34.40 -40.05
N ASP A 219 18.60 -35.25 -40.84
CA ASP A 219 19.16 -35.85 -42.08
C ASP A 219 19.47 -34.89 -43.22
N ASP A 220 19.19 -33.58 -43.03
CA ASP A 220 19.49 -32.54 -43.99
C ASP A 220 20.75 -31.78 -43.59
N GLY A 221 21.85 -32.10 -44.24
CA GLY A 221 23.23 -31.75 -43.95
C GLY A 221 23.57 -30.24 -44.11
N ALA A 222 22.97 -29.33 -43.38
CA ALA A 222 23.40 -27.96 -43.24
C ALA A 222 23.97 -27.71 -41.82
N PRO A 223 25.22 -27.26 -41.66
CA PRO A 223 25.78 -26.93 -40.34
C PRO A 223 25.13 -25.66 -39.84
N ALA A 224 24.29 -25.78 -38.79
CA ALA A 224 23.85 -24.63 -38.01
C ALA A 224 25.02 -24.08 -37.21
N ALA A 225 25.52 -22.93 -37.60
CA ALA A 225 26.57 -22.20 -36.88
C ALA A 225 26.06 -21.82 -35.49
N HIS A 226 26.63 -22.45 -34.46
CA HIS A 226 26.42 -22.04 -33.07
C HIS A 226 27.29 -20.83 -32.78
N GLU A 227 26.71 -19.65 -32.81
CA GLU A 227 27.32 -18.48 -32.19
C GLU A 227 27.22 -18.66 -30.64
N SER A 228 28.35 -18.97 -30.01
CA SER A 228 28.47 -19.04 -28.56
C SER A 228 28.82 -17.64 -28.04
N GLY A 229 27.85 -16.91 -27.54
CA GLY A 229 28.05 -15.57 -26.95
C GLY A 229 26.89 -15.20 -26.02
N PRO A 230 27.05 -14.22 -25.11
CA PRO A 230 26.01 -13.77 -24.22
C PRO A 230 24.80 -13.12 -24.93
N ASP A 231 24.93 -12.76 -26.20
CA ASP A 231 23.92 -12.10 -27.02
C ASP A 231 23.29 -13.02 -28.10
N VAL A 232 23.31 -14.33 -27.88
CA VAL A 232 22.69 -15.27 -28.81
C VAL A 232 21.18 -15.07 -28.83
N CYS A 233 20.64 -14.91 -30.03
CA CYS A 233 19.21 -14.85 -30.27
C CYS A 233 18.56 -16.22 -30.12
N LEU A 234 17.78 -16.40 -29.09
CA LEU A 234 17.03 -17.62 -28.82
C LEU A 234 15.60 -17.50 -29.38
N ALA A 235 15.27 -18.40 -30.30
CA ALA A 235 13.88 -18.56 -30.75
C ALA A 235 13.06 -19.23 -29.62
N LEU A 236 12.00 -18.58 -29.16
CA LEU A 236 11.25 -19.04 -27.99
C LEU A 236 10.78 -20.48 -28.08
N ARG A 237 10.18 -20.86 -29.22
CA ARG A 237 9.64 -22.19 -29.46
C ARG A 237 10.68 -23.31 -29.54
N GLU A 238 11.88 -22.94 -30.01
CA GLU A 238 12.98 -23.93 -30.10
C GLU A 238 13.68 -24.12 -28.77
N THR A 239 13.64 -23.09 -27.93
CA THR A 239 14.36 -23.05 -26.65
C THR A 239 13.49 -23.58 -25.51
N ILE A 240 12.19 -23.29 -25.54
CA ILE A 240 11.23 -23.66 -24.50
C ILE A 240 10.08 -24.40 -25.17
N PRO A 241 9.93 -25.73 -24.95
CA PRO A 241 8.80 -26.49 -25.49
C PRO A 241 7.46 -25.88 -25.10
N ASP A 242 6.52 -25.88 -26.04
CA ASP A 242 5.15 -25.39 -25.88
C ASP A 242 5.02 -23.90 -25.51
N ALA A 243 6.11 -23.14 -25.56
CA ALA A 243 6.04 -21.70 -25.37
C ALA A 243 5.55 -21.00 -26.65
N THR A 244 4.68 -20.02 -26.48
CA THR A 244 4.14 -19.20 -27.58
C THR A 244 4.25 -17.73 -27.26
N TYR A 245 4.20 -16.89 -28.30
CA TYR A 245 4.10 -15.45 -28.14
C TYR A 245 3.06 -14.86 -29.10
N THR A 246 2.49 -13.74 -28.68
CA THR A 246 1.70 -12.86 -29.55
C THR A 246 2.27 -11.45 -29.44
N PHE A 247 2.43 -10.79 -30.57
CA PHE A 247 2.91 -9.42 -30.62
C PHE A 247 1.87 -8.53 -31.29
N ASP A 248 1.40 -7.55 -30.55
CA ASP A 248 0.56 -6.48 -31.05
C ASP A 248 1.46 -5.29 -31.42
N SER A 249 1.64 -5.07 -32.72
CA SER A 249 2.49 -4.00 -33.24
C SER A 249 1.84 -2.61 -33.10
N ALA A 250 0.50 -2.54 -32.93
CA ALA A 250 -0.20 -1.27 -32.72
C ALA A 250 -0.02 -0.74 -31.29
N ASP A 251 -0.12 -1.64 -30.32
CA ASP A 251 0.04 -1.30 -28.91
C ASP A 251 1.47 -1.52 -28.39
N LEU A 252 2.38 -2.03 -29.24
CA LEU A 252 3.74 -2.43 -28.87
C LEU A 252 3.76 -3.41 -27.68
N LYS A 253 2.83 -4.34 -27.67
CA LYS A 253 2.64 -5.29 -26.59
C LYS A 253 3.05 -6.69 -27.00
N LEU A 254 3.93 -7.31 -26.21
CA LEU A 254 4.44 -8.67 -26.42
C LEU A 254 3.97 -9.58 -25.28
N ASP A 255 3.00 -10.45 -25.59
CA ASP A 255 2.48 -11.42 -24.64
C ASP A 255 3.16 -12.78 -24.86
N LEU A 256 3.82 -13.28 -23.82
CA LEU A 256 4.48 -14.58 -23.79
C LEU A 256 3.65 -15.57 -22.98
N THR A 257 3.37 -16.75 -23.56
CA THR A 257 2.80 -17.88 -22.85
C THR A 257 3.87 -18.94 -22.68
N ILE A 258 4.27 -19.19 -21.43
CA ILE A 258 5.36 -20.11 -21.08
C ILE A 258 4.81 -21.16 -20.09
N PRO A 259 5.01 -22.47 -20.34
CA PRO A 259 4.57 -23.50 -19.41
C PRO A 259 5.13 -23.29 -18.01
N GLN A 260 4.30 -23.49 -16.99
CA GLN A 260 4.72 -23.28 -15.60
C GLN A 260 5.87 -24.18 -15.15
N THR A 261 6.04 -25.33 -15.78
CA THR A 261 7.18 -26.23 -15.55
C THR A 261 8.51 -25.60 -15.95
N GLU A 262 8.48 -24.64 -16.87
CA GLU A 262 9.64 -23.93 -17.39
C GLU A 262 9.90 -22.60 -16.65
N MET A 263 8.98 -22.20 -15.79
CA MET A 263 9.14 -21.01 -14.97
C MET A 263 9.97 -21.30 -13.71
N SER A 264 10.80 -20.34 -13.33
CA SER A 264 11.53 -20.43 -12.06
C SER A 264 10.55 -20.41 -10.90
N LYS A 265 10.71 -21.33 -9.96
CA LYS A 265 9.91 -21.36 -8.72
C LYS A 265 10.39 -20.28 -7.76
N THR A 266 10.09 -19.05 -8.04
CA THR A 266 10.39 -17.93 -7.15
C THR A 266 9.22 -17.67 -6.20
N ALA A 267 9.54 -17.33 -4.95
CA ALA A 267 8.51 -16.93 -3.98
C ALA A 267 7.77 -15.68 -4.45
N GLN A 268 6.46 -15.61 -4.22
CA GLN A 268 5.65 -14.46 -4.61
C GLN A 268 6.20 -13.15 -4.03
N GLY A 269 6.41 -12.16 -4.90
CA GLY A 269 7.01 -10.88 -4.54
C GLY A 269 8.55 -10.92 -4.40
N TYR A 270 9.20 -11.94 -4.94
CA TYR A 270 10.66 -11.95 -5.04
C TYR A 270 11.14 -10.90 -6.04
N VAL A 271 12.13 -10.13 -5.63
CA VAL A 271 12.86 -9.21 -6.49
C VAL A 271 14.34 -9.51 -6.34
N ASP A 272 15.01 -9.65 -7.48
CA ASP A 272 16.45 -9.91 -7.47
C ASP A 272 17.21 -8.76 -6.79
N PRO A 273 18.13 -9.04 -5.86
CA PRO A 273 18.91 -8.03 -5.16
C PRO A 273 19.74 -7.11 -6.08
N SER A 274 20.07 -7.55 -7.29
CA SER A 274 20.78 -6.71 -8.28
C SER A 274 19.92 -5.52 -8.76
N ARG A 275 18.60 -5.62 -8.67
CA ARG A 275 17.66 -4.53 -8.99
C ARG A 275 17.44 -3.54 -7.84
N TRP A 276 17.99 -3.82 -6.64
CA TRP A 276 17.78 -2.95 -5.49
C TRP A 276 18.60 -1.67 -5.58
N ASP A 277 17.90 -0.56 -5.75
CA ASP A 277 18.50 0.76 -5.93
C ASP A 277 18.87 1.39 -4.59
N GLU A 278 20.15 1.76 -4.46
CA GLU A 278 20.66 2.46 -3.28
C GLU A 278 20.18 3.91 -3.18
N GLY A 279 19.64 4.46 -4.26
CA GLY A 279 19.19 5.84 -4.34
C GLY A 279 20.34 6.84 -4.50
N ILE A 280 19.97 8.10 -4.53
CA ILE A 280 20.89 9.22 -4.72
C ILE A 280 21.43 9.76 -3.38
N ASN A 281 22.54 10.49 -3.49
CA ASN A 281 23.03 11.33 -2.40
C ASN A 281 22.06 12.50 -2.18
N VAL A 282 21.51 12.62 -0.99
CA VAL A 282 20.46 13.60 -0.67
C VAL A 282 20.47 13.96 0.81
N GLY A 283 20.29 15.24 1.10
CA GLY A 283 19.95 15.73 2.43
C GLY A 283 18.43 15.72 2.61
N LEU A 284 17.96 15.37 3.78
CA LEU A 284 16.54 15.35 4.11
C LEU A 284 16.26 15.93 5.49
N LEU A 285 15.15 16.63 5.58
CA LEU A 285 14.61 17.17 6.82
C LEU A 285 13.10 16.92 6.83
N GLN A 286 12.62 16.19 7.82
CA GLN A 286 11.20 16.05 8.08
C GLN A 286 10.86 16.82 9.36
N TYR A 287 9.71 17.44 9.36
CA TYR A 287 9.22 18.22 10.48
C TYR A 287 7.77 17.87 10.80
N ASN A 288 7.47 17.93 12.09
CA ASN A 288 6.13 17.89 12.64
C ASN A 288 6.03 18.96 13.72
N VAL A 289 5.30 20.00 13.41
CA VAL A 289 5.11 21.15 14.30
C VAL A 289 3.67 21.15 14.79
N ASN A 290 3.47 21.30 16.10
CA ASN A 290 2.16 21.44 16.72
C ASN A 290 2.21 22.56 17.76
N GLY A 291 1.48 23.62 17.50
CA GLY A 291 1.26 24.72 18.41
C GLY A 291 -0.12 24.57 19.06
N TYR A 292 -0.18 24.79 20.34
CA TYR A 292 -1.40 24.72 21.14
C TYR A 292 -1.48 25.92 22.07
N THR A 293 -2.65 26.53 22.18
CA THR A 293 -2.93 27.56 23.17
C THR A 293 -4.28 27.33 23.82
N SER A 294 -4.37 27.55 25.10
CA SER A 294 -5.63 27.52 25.84
C SER A 294 -5.67 28.64 26.87
N GLU A 295 -6.85 29.22 27.00
CA GLU A 295 -7.18 30.26 27.96
C GLU A 295 -8.31 29.76 28.85
N SER A 296 -8.06 29.67 30.15
CA SER A 296 -9.06 29.26 31.14
C SER A 296 -9.79 30.46 31.70
N ASN A 297 -11.13 30.50 31.48
CA ASN A 297 -11.99 31.57 32.02
C ASN A 297 -12.12 31.50 33.54
N PHE A 298 -11.78 30.36 34.17
CA PHE A 298 -11.98 30.12 35.60
C PHE A 298 -10.79 30.46 36.49
N TYR A 299 -9.57 30.28 35.96
CA TYR A 299 -8.32 30.46 36.69
C TYR A 299 -7.47 31.64 36.19
N GLY A 300 -7.94 32.37 35.15
CA GLY A 300 -7.19 33.46 34.51
C GLY A 300 -5.83 33.04 33.94
N HIS A 301 -5.67 31.76 33.64
CA HIS A 301 -4.39 31.18 33.29
C HIS A 301 -4.34 30.78 31.81
N ASN A 302 -3.44 31.45 31.09
CA ASN A 302 -3.13 31.07 29.72
C ASN A 302 -2.03 30.03 29.68
N PHE A 303 -2.22 28.99 28.91
CA PHE A 303 -1.22 27.96 28.62
C PHE A 303 -0.98 27.90 27.11
N SER A 304 0.28 28.00 26.72
CA SER A 304 0.66 27.81 25.32
C SER A 304 1.82 26.83 25.27
N SER A 305 1.83 25.97 24.26
CA SER A 305 2.92 25.03 24.02
C SER A 305 3.22 24.91 22.54
N LEU A 306 4.49 24.65 22.23
CA LEU A 306 4.96 24.33 20.90
C LEU A 306 5.76 23.03 20.97
N TYR A 307 5.31 22.05 20.23
CA TYR A 307 6.04 20.83 19.96
C TYR A 307 6.59 20.88 18.55
N THR A 308 7.87 20.57 18.40
CA THR A 308 8.49 20.39 17.06
C THR A 308 9.30 19.11 17.06
N GLY A 309 8.82 18.11 16.35
CA GLY A 309 9.56 16.91 16.03
C GLY A 309 10.36 17.12 14.74
N LEU A 310 11.67 16.88 14.80
CA LEU A 310 12.57 16.99 13.65
C LEU A 310 13.26 15.66 13.40
N GLN A 311 13.30 15.28 12.12
CA GLN A 311 14.13 14.18 11.64
C GLN A 311 14.99 14.69 10.50
N SER A 312 16.27 14.89 10.74
CA SER A 312 17.24 15.22 9.72
C SER A 312 18.04 14.00 9.29
N GLY A 313 18.56 14.02 8.07
CA GLY A 313 19.36 12.91 7.58
C GLY A 313 20.11 13.23 6.30
N VAL A 314 21.09 12.39 6.02
CA VAL A 314 21.87 12.43 4.78
C VAL A 314 22.05 11.01 4.27
N ASN A 315 21.81 10.80 2.99
CA ASN A 315 22.16 9.58 2.28
C ASN A 315 23.42 9.82 1.47
N VAL A 316 24.44 8.97 1.66
CA VAL A 316 25.69 9.00 0.91
C VAL A 316 26.07 7.57 0.50
N GLY A 317 25.94 7.26 -0.77
CA GLY A 317 26.07 5.88 -1.26
C GLY A 317 25.19 4.93 -0.46
N PRO A 318 25.71 3.81 0.08
CA PRO A 318 24.92 2.84 0.86
C PRO A 318 24.62 3.27 2.31
N TRP A 319 25.18 4.38 2.78
CA TRP A 319 25.06 4.82 4.14
C TRP A 319 23.91 5.82 4.33
N ARG A 320 23.17 5.67 5.42
CA ARG A 320 22.02 6.49 5.82
C ARG A 320 22.25 7.06 7.21
N PHE A 321 22.65 8.32 7.30
CA PHE A 321 22.73 9.05 8.58
C PHE A 321 21.33 9.57 8.93
N ARG A 322 20.93 9.42 10.19
CA ARG A 322 19.65 9.93 10.73
C ARG A 322 19.84 10.52 12.08
N HIS A 323 19.19 11.65 12.30
CA HIS A 323 19.08 12.31 13.60
C HIS A 323 17.65 12.69 13.87
N ARG A 324 17.10 12.24 14.99
CA ARG A 324 15.77 12.59 15.46
C ARG A 324 15.89 13.40 16.75
N SER A 325 15.13 14.50 16.81
CA SER A 325 15.08 15.35 17.99
C SER A 325 13.69 15.94 18.16
N THR A 326 13.39 16.37 19.39
CA THR A 326 12.17 17.11 19.70
C THR A 326 12.54 18.39 20.42
N LEU A 327 11.87 19.46 20.03
CA LEU A 327 11.84 20.75 20.71
C LEU A 327 10.46 20.89 21.36
N ASN A 328 10.43 21.06 22.65
CA ASN A 328 9.21 21.35 23.40
C ASN A 328 9.37 22.71 24.08
N TRP A 329 8.40 23.57 23.88
CA TRP A 329 8.27 24.82 24.58
C TRP A 329 6.91 24.89 25.27
N ALA A 330 6.88 25.38 26.49
CA ALA A 330 5.64 25.64 27.21
C ALA A 330 5.73 26.96 27.93
N SER A 331 4.66 27.76 27.90
CA SER A 331 4.58 29.07 28.58
C SER A 331 4.65 28.94 30.08
N ARG A 332 4.35 27.76 30.63
CA ARG A 332 4.45 27.43 32.04
C ARG A 332 5.23 26.13 32.20
N GLY A 333 6.23 26.10 33.07
CA GLY A 333 7.08 24.96 33.33
C GLY A 333 8.54 25.23 32.99
N GLN A 334 9.22 24.24 32.38
CA GLN A 334 10.67 24.30 32.14
C GLN A 334 11.12 25.17 30.93
N GLY A 335 10.22 25.97 30.34
CA GLY A 335 10.56 26.78 29.17
C GLY A 335 10.83 25.94 27.90
N VAL A 336 11.98 26.20 27.25
CA VAL A 336 12.39 25.45 26.05
C VAL A 336 13.19 24.23 26.45
N SER A 337 12.80 23.05 25.99
CA SER A 337 13.55 21.81 26.13
C SER A 337 13.84 21.18 24.79
N TRP A 338 15.11 20.99 24.48
CA TRP A 338 15.57 20.23 23.32
C TRP A 338 16.00 18.83 23.76
N ARG A 339 15.50 17.80 23.09
CA ARG A 339 15.88 16.43 23.39
C ARG A 339 16.26 15.69 22.09
N SER A 340 17.49 15.18 22.05
CA SER A 340 17.92 14.24 21.04
C SER A 340 17.34 12.86 21.37
N LEU A 341 16.55 12.30 20.44
CA LEU A 341 15.95 10.99 20.60
C LEU A 341 16.88 9.89 20.10
N GLU A 342 17.38 10.06 18.86
CA GLU A 342 18.22 9.07 18.19
C GLU A 342 19.21 9.76 17.26
N THR A 343 20.41 9.22 17.20
CA THR A 343 21.42 9.59 16.20
C THR A 343 22.13 8.33 15.75
N PHE A 344 21.99 7.96 14.51
CA PHE A 344 22.58 6.73 14.00
C PHE A 344 22.97 6.81 12.54
N VAL A 345 23.84 5.90 12.15
CA VAL A 345 24.18 5.58 10.75
C VAL A 345 23.76 4.14 10.50
N GLN A 346 23.10 3.90 9.40
CA GLN A 346 22.68 2.55 9.03
C GLN A 346 23.09 2.19 7.60
N ARG A 347 23.26 0.89 7.37
CA ARG A 347 23.53 0.31 6.07
C ARG A 347 22.92 -1.09 5.95
N ASP A 348 22.47 -1.42 4.75
CA ASP A 348 21.96 -2.74 4.40
C ASP A 348 23.14 -3.68 4.09
N ILE A 349 23.05 -4.93 4.59
CA ILE A 349 23.97 -6.02 4.26
C ILE A 349 23.19 -7.08 3.51
N THR A 350 23.19 -6.98 2.19
CA THR A 350 22.38 -7.83 1.29
C THR A 350 22.68 -9.32 1.47
N ALA A 351 23.97 -9.68 1.60
CA ALA A 351 24.40 -11.08 1.75
C ALA A 351 23.81 -11.76 3.00
N LEU A 352 23.65 -11.00 4.10
CA LEU A 352 23.08 -11.49 5.36
C LEU A 352 21.59 -11.18 5.49
N ARG A 353 20.98 -10.49 4.51
CA ARG A 353 19.61 -9.97 4.61
C ARG A 353 19.37 -9.24 5.94
N SER A 354 20.28 -8.36 6.27
CA SER A 354 20.35 -7.70 7.57
C SER A 354 20.68 -6.22 7.42
N GLN A 355 20.51 -5.50 8.52
CA GLN A 355 20.92 -4.11 8.64
C GLN A 355 21.93 -3.96 9.77
N ILE A 356 22.97 -3.19 9.53
CA ILE A 356 23.86 -2.68 10.57
C ILE A 356 23.45 -1.25 10.92
N VAL A 357 23.35 -0.99 12.23
CA VAL A 357 23.06 0.32 12.80
C VAL A 357 24.17 0.66 13.78
N LEU A 358 24.78 1.83 13.62
CA LEU A 358 25.83 2.36 14.50
C LEU A 358 25.34 3.67 15.11
N GLY A 359 25.30 3.74 16.40
CA GLY A 359 24.80 4.90 17.17
C GLY A 359 23.64 4.55 18.07
N ASP A 360 22.67 5.46 18.20
CA ASP A 360 21.50 5.25 19.04
C ASP A 360 20.49 4.35 18.29
N SER A 361 20.07 3.25 18.91
CA SER A 361 19.11 2.31 18.35
C SER A 361 18.26 1.69 19.46
N PHE A 362 17.22 0.97 19.05
CA PHE A 362 16.41 0.13 19.94
C PHE A 362 16.62 -1.33 19.57
N THR A 363 16.74 -2.16 20.58
CA THR A 363 16.79 -3.61 20.34
C THR A 363 15.43 -4.14 19.90
N SER A 364 15.41 -5.23 19.15
CA SER A 364 14.16 -5.93 18.81
C SER A 364 13.47 -6.41 20.10
N GLY A 365 12.18 -6.14 20.23
CA GLY A 365 11.35 -6.63 21.33
C GLY A 365 10.79 -8.05 21.14
N ASP A 366 11.27 -8.77 20.16
CA ASP A 366 10.70 -10.08 19.75
C ASP A 366 10.94 -11.17 20.80
N ILE A 367 12.11 -11.19 21.39
CA ILE A 367 12.55 -12.22 22.35
C ILE A 367 12.66 -11.62 23.74
N PHE A 368 13.56 -10.69 23.96
CA PHE A 368 13.62 -9.90 25.19
C PHE A 368 12.77 -8.63 25.08
N ASP A 369 12.47 -8.00 26.23
CA ASP A 369 11.91 -6.66 26.23
C ASP A 369 12.91 -5.70 25.56
N SER A 370 12.43 -4.79 24.71
CA SER A 370 13.28 -3.84 24.00
C SER A 370 13.80 -2.76 24.92
N PHE A 371 15.00 -2.30 24.66
CA PHE A 371 15.62 -1.16 25.34
C PHE A 371 16.42 -0.33 24.32
N SER A 372 16.65 0.92 24.67
CA SER A 372 17.49 1.82 23.89
C SER A 372 18.96 1.62 24.21
N VAL A 373 19.80 1.63 23.18
CA VAL A 373 21.22 1.41 23.26
C VAL A 373 21.98 2.40 22.38
N ARG A 374 23.13 2.83 22.83
CA ARG A 374 24.10 3.57 22.01
C ARG A 374 25.30 2.66 21.74
N GLY A 375 25.43 2.19 20.52
CA GLY A 375 26.44 1.22 20.16
C GLY A 375 26.30 0.72 18.74
N ALA A 376 26.55 -0.57 18.56
CA ALA A 376 26.42 -1.26 17.28
C ALA A 376 25.34 -2.34 17.39
N GLN A 377 24.50 -2.42 16.37
CA GLN A 377 23.46 -3.43 16.22
C GLN A 377 23.51 -4.01 14.82
N LEU A 378 23.48 -5.33 14.72
CA LEU A 378 23.31 -6.09 13.49
C LEU A 378 22.08 -6.96 13.63
N SER A 379 21.08 -6.76 12.79
CA SER A 379 19.81 -7.47 12.88
C SER A 379 19.29 -7.91 11.52
N SER A 380 18.65 -9.07 11.47
CA SER A 380 17.94 -9.53 10.28
C SER A 380 16.85 -8.54 9.87
N ASP A 381 16.69 -8.33 8.57
CA ASP A 381 15.65 -7.47 7.99
C ASP A 381 14.71 -8.28 7.09
N ASP A 382 13.55 -8.60 7.62
CA ASP A 382 12.55 -9.40 6.91
C ASP A 382 11.95 -8.68 5.68
N ARG A 383 12.11 -7.36 5.56
CA ARG A 383 11.68 -6.62 4.37
C ARG A 383 12.44 -7.01 3.11
N MET A 384 13.67 -7.53 3.27
CA MET A 384 14.47 -8.09 2.18
C MET A 384 13.96 -9.45 1.68
N LEU A 385 12.96 -10.01 2.37
CA LEU A 385 12.32 -11.26 1.99
C LEU A 385 11.13 -11.01 1.06
N PRO A 386 10.78 -11.94 0.18
CA PRO A 386 9.55 -11.90 -0.62
C PRO A 386 8.30 -11.72 0.23
N ASN A 387 7.23 -11.17 -0.36
CA ASN A 387 5.98 -10.86 0.37
C ASN A 387 5.40 -12.06 1.11
N SER A 388 5.43 -13.24 0.47
CA SER A 388 4.94 -14.48 1.06
C SER A 388 5.68 -14.92 2.33
N LEU A 389 6.79 -14.26 2.68
CA LEU A 389 7.69 -14.65 3.76
C LEU A 389 7.82 -13.62 4.90
N GLN A 390 7.00 -12.56 4.92
CA GLN A 390 7.10 -11.42 5.88
C GLN A 390 6.06 -11.40 7.01
N ALA A 391 6.30 -10.60 8.05
CA ALA A 391 5.46 -10.43 9.25
C ALA A 391 5.14 -8.97 9.66
N TYR A 392 4.30 -8.75 10.58
CA TYR A 392 3.31 -7.79 11.13
C TYR A 392 3.79 -6.46 11.81
N ALA A 393 2.88 -5.44 11.94
CA ALA A 393 3.02 -4.18 12.72
C ALA A 393 1.71 -3.74 13.44
N PRO A 394 1.76 -3.03 14.60
CA PRO A 394 0.58 -2.65 15.40
C PRO A 394 -0.04 -1.29 15.05
N THR A 395 -1.35 -1.18 15.28
CA THR A 395 -2.17 0.02 15.10
C THR A 395 -2.64 0.55 16.45
N ILE A 396 -2.56 1.87 16.71
CA ILE A 396 -3.15 2.50 17.90
C ILE A 396 -4.59 2.90 17.59
N ARG A 397 -5.51 2.48 18.44
CA ARG A 397 -6.93 2.86 18.39
C ARG A 397 -7.37 3.45 19.72
N GLY A 398 -8.19 4.48 19.65
CA GLY A 398 -8.76 5.11 20.84
C GLY A 398 -10.00 5.91 20.48
N VAL A 399 -10.58 6.54 21.49
CA VAL A 399 -11.74 7.42 21.33
C VAL A 399 -11.43 8.74 22.02
N ALA A 400 -11.70 9.84 21.34
CA ALA A 400 -11.67 11.19 21.90
C ALA A 400 -13.10 11.67 22.13
N ASP A 401 -13.40 12.21 23.30
CA ASP A 401 -14.74 12.74 23.60
C ASP A 401 -14.90 14.16 23.05
N THR A 402 -13.79 14.85 22.85
CA THR A 402 -13.75 16.24 22.34
C THR A 402 -12.59 16.36 21.34
N ASN A 403 -12.31 17.55 20.84
CA ASN A 403 -11.03 17.79 20.16
C ASN A 403 -9.90 17.55 21.15
N ALA A 404 -9.28 16.37 21.08
CA ALA A 404 -8.29 15.95 22.07
C ALA A 404 -6.88 16.00 21.49
N ARG A 405 -5.95 16.42 22.32
CA ARG A 405 -4.53 16.29 22.07
C ARG A 405 -4.10 14.89 22.49
N VAL A 406 -3.71 14.08 21.51
CA VAL A 406 -3.20 12.73 21.74
C VAL A 406 -1.69 12.73 21.69
N VAL A 407 -1.07 12.37 22.78
CA VAL A 407 0.39 12.25 22.92
C VAL A 407 0.72 10.79 23.13
N VAL A 408 1.53 10.25 22.23
CA VAL A 408 2.04 8.89 22.33
C VAL A 408 3.47 8.94 22.84
N ARG A 409 3.73 8.27 23.95
CA ARG A 409 5.04 8.16 24.56
C ARG A 409 5.52 6.72 24.53
N GLN A 410 6.82 6.58 24.40
CA GLN A 410 7.50 5.29 24.52
C GLN A 410 8.74 5.48 25.39
N GLY A 411 8.87 4.72 26.48
CA GLY A 411 9.95 4.91 27.43
C GLY A 411 10.04 6.35 27.97
N GLY A 412 8.89 6.99 28.19
CA GLY A 412 8.77 8.37 28.66
C GLY A 412 9.04 9.47 27.61
N ASN A 413 9.50 9.12 26.41
CA ASN A 413 9.73 10.06 25.32
C ASN A 413 8.49 10.20 24.44
N THR A 414 8.12 11.43 24.08
CA THR A 414 7.05 11.67 23.11
C THR A 414 7.54 11.26 21.73
N VAL A 415 6.89 10.25 21.16
CA VAL A 415 7.20 9.70 19.81
C VAL A 415 6.23 10.18 18.75
N TYR A 416 5.02 10.52 19.17
CA TYR A 416 3.99 11.06 18.28
C TYR A 416 3.05 11.99 19.06
N GLU A 417 2.62 13.03 18.40
CA GLU A 417 1.62 13.95 18.96
C GLU A 417 0.71 14.44 17.84
N GLU A 418 -0.59 14.30 18.02
CA GLU A 418 -1.61 14.78 17.11
C GLU A 418 -2.83 15.26 17.86
N THR A 419 -3.50 16.28 17.31
CA THR A 419 -4.81 16.69 17.80
C THR A 419 -5.87 16.02 16.93
N VAL A 420 -6.71 15.20 17.54
CA VAL A 420 -7.76 14.44 16.88
C VAL A 420 -9.11 15.08 17.13
N SER A 421 -9.98 14.94 16.15
CA SER A 421 -11.39 15.31 16.27
C SER A 421 -12.11 14.35 17.21
N PRO A 422 -13.25 14.74 17.73
CA PRO A 422 -14.07 13.88 18.55
C PRO A 422 -14.51 12.60 17.82
N GLY A 423 -14.55 11.49 18.54
CA GLY A 423 -14.91 10.17 18.03
C GLY A 423 -13.74 9.17 18.06
N PRO A 424 -13.90 8.01 17.46
CA PRO A 424 -12.84 7.00 17.35
C PRO A 424 -11.71 7.51 16.45
N PHE A 425 -10.47 7.33 16.89
CA PHE A 425 -9.28 7.60 16.12
C PHE A 425 -8.43 6.34 15.93
N GLU A 426 -7.71 6.29 14.82
CA GLU A 426 -6.78 5.23 14.48
C GLU A 426 -5.49 5.84 13.93
N PHE A 427 -4.35 5.48 14.53
CA PHE A 427 -3.02 5.81 14.02
C PHE A 427 -2.35 4.53 13.52
N ASN A 428 -2.17 4.45 12.24
CA ASN A 428 -1.46 3.39 11.54
C ASN A 428 -0.19 3.89 10.85
N ASP A 429 0.12 5.18 10.97
CA ASP A 429 1.23 5.90 10.36
C ASP A 429 2.28 6.37 11.37
N LEU A 430 2.33 5.76 12.54
CA LEU A 430 3.37 6.05 13.52
C LEU A 430 4.75 5.92 12.87
N PRO A 431 5.62 6.93 13.04
CA PRO A 431 7.00 6.77 12.64
C PRO A 431 7.52 5.49 13.30
N ALA A 432 8.24 4.66 12.55
CA ALA A 432 8.77 3.39 13.03
C ALA A 432 9.48 3.61 14.37
N THR A 433 8.72 3.43 15.44
CA THR A 433 9.26 3.42 16.79
C THR A 433 9.97 2.10 16.92
N GLY A 434 11.19 2.11 17.39
CA GLY A 434 11.94 0.88 17.59
C GLY A 434 11.07 -0.12 18.35
N TYR A 435 11.07 -1.34 17.88
CA TYR A 435 10.25 -2.43 18.38
C TYR A 435 10.47 -2.60 19.89
N GLY A 436 9.58 -2.12 20.72
CA GLY A 436 9.63 -2.48 22.10
C GLY A 436 9.28 -1.44 23.12
N GLY A 437 8.54 -1.90 24.04
CA GLY A 437 7.93 -1.13 25.12
C GLY A 437 6.54 -0.65 24.74
N ASP A 438 5.65 -0.70 25.69
CA ASP A 438 4.28 -0.25 25.53
C ASP A 438 4.27 1.23 25.11
N LEU A 439 3.36 1.55 24.21
CA LEU A 439 3.09 2.91 23.82
C LEU A 439 2.11 3.50 24.84
N GLU A 440 2.56 4.44 25.64
CA GLU A 440 1.71 5.20 26.55
C GLU A 440 0.97 6.26 25.75
N VAL A 441 -0.33 6.08 25.59
CA VAL A 441 -1.17 7.07 24.93
C VAL A 441 -1.83 7.94 25.97
N THR A 442 -1.58 9.23 25.88
CA THR A 442 -2.22 10.25 26.72
C THR A 442 -3.17 11.05 25.83
N VAL A 443 -4.45 10.95 26.12
CA VAL A 443 -5.49 11.73 25.46
C VAL A 443 -5.85 12.86 26.42
N THR A 444 -5.54 14.09 26.03
CA THR A 444 -5.91 15.29 26.76
C THR A 444 -7.07 15.95 26.05
N GLU A 445 -8.22 15.88 26.67
CA GLU A 445 -9.45 16.44 26.15
C GLU A 445 -9.45 17.97 26.21
N SER A 446 -10.34 18.58 25.45
CA SER A 446 -10.47 20.05 25.45
C SER A 446 -10.88 20.66 26.80
N ASP A 447 -11.45 19.86 27.68
CA ASP A 447 -11.84 20.26 29.03
C ASP A 447 -10.70 20.08 30.06
N GLY A 448 -9.53 19.62 29.60
CA GLY A 448 -8.36 19.36 30.45
C GLY A 448 -8.37 17.98 31.08
N ARG A 449 -9.41 17.15 30.89
CA ARG A 449 -9.38 15.76 31.34
C ARG A 449 -8.30 14.99 30.61
N VAL A 450 -7.55 14.19 31.37
CA VAL A 450 -6.46 13.38 30.81
C VAL A 450 -6.81 11.92 30.99
N ARG A 451 -6.89 11.19 29.87
CA ARG A 451 -6.97 9.73 29.86
C ARG A 451 -5.65 9.16 29.40
N ARG A 452 -5.16 8.16 30.08
CA ARG A 452 -3.96 7.44 29.72
C ARG A 452 -4.26 5.99 29.52
N PHE A 453 -3.72 5.42 28.45
CA PHE A 453 -3.76 4.00 28.22
C PHE A 453 -2.46 3.55 27.55
N SER A 454 -2.14 2.30 27.78
CA SER A 454 -0.99 1.66 27.16
C SER A 454 -1.49 0.81 25.99
N VAL A 455 -0.86 0.96 24.83
CA VAL A 455 -1.04 0.04 23.72
C VAL A 455 0.06 -0.99 23.79
N PRO A 456 -0.27 -2.22 24.18
CA PRO A 456 0.71 -3.27 24.29
C PRO A 456 1.30 -3.56 22.92
N PHE A 457 2.60 -3.53 22.84
CA PHE A 457 3.31 -4.07 21.70
C PHE A 457 3.57 -5.56 21.96
N ALA A 458 2.57 -6.38 21.75
CA ALA A 458 2.70 -7.81 21.89
C ALA A 458 3.22 -8.40 20.58
N ALA A 459 4.32 -9.11 20.65
CA ALA A 459 4.84 -9.88 19.52
C ALA A 459 3.85 -11.00 19.15
N VAL A 460 3.53 -11.12 17.88
CA VAL A 460 2.86 -12.31 17.32
C VAL A 460 3.75 -13.54 17.58
N PRO A 461 3.20 -14.75 17.77
CA PRO A 461 4.02 -15.96 17.93
C PRO A 461 5.13 -16.02 16.90
N GLN A 462 6.33 -16.30 17.36
CA GLN A 462 7.57 -16.23 16.58
C GLN A 462 7.74 -17.46 15.67
N LEU A 463 6.81 -17.65 14.72
CA LEU A 463 6.91 -18.75 13.76
C LEU A 463 7.72 -18.34 12.55
N LEU A 464 8.68 -19.16 12.20
CA LEU A 464 9.48 -19.05 10.98
C LEU A 464 9.29 -20.30 10.12
N ARG A 465 9.33 -20.14 8.81
CA ARG A 465 9.36 -21.26 7.86
C ARG A 465 10.62 -22.13 8.05
N PRO A 466 10.57 -23.42 7.75
CA PRO A 466 11.74 -24.32 7.84
C PRO A 466 12.96 -23.73 7.14
N GLY A 467 14.12 -23.86 7.79
CA GLY A 467 15.39 -23.37 7.28
C GLY A 467 15.60 -21.85 7.41
N ARG A 468 14.54 -21.08 7.75
CA ARG A 468 14.67 -19.64 8.00
C ARG A 468 15.24 -19.37 9.38
N HIS A 469 16.05 -18.32 9.45
CA HIS A 469 16.61 -17.83 10.71
C HIS A 469 16.47 -16.31 10.80
N ARG A 470 16.41 -15.82 12.02
CA ARG A 470 16.41 -14.40 12.37
C ARG A 470 17.37 -14.24 13.53
N PHE A 471 18.16 -13.20 13.51
CA PHE A 471 19.12 -12.90 14.57
C PHE A 471 19.17 -11.40 14.85
N ASN A 472 19.58 -11.07 16.07
CA ASN A 472 19.94 -9.71 16.48
C ASN A 472 21.16 -9.80 17.40
N VAL A 473 22.18 -9.02 17.08
CA VAL A 473 23.38 -8.84 17.88
C VAL A 473 23.50 -7.36 18.19
N THR A 474 23.55 -7.01 19.47
CA THR A 474 23.64 -5.63 19.92
C THR A 474 24.69 -5.51 21.00
N VAL A 475 25.57 -4.53 20.87
CA VAL A 475 26.60 -4.19 21.89
C VAL A 475 26.66 -2.66 21.99
N GLY A 476 26.58 -2.14 23.22
CA GLY A 476 26.65 -0.71 23.45
C GLY A 476 26.31 -0.33 24.88
N GLN A 477 26.14 0.94 25.13
CA GLN A 477 25.71 1.47 26.42
C GLN A 477 24.19 1.57 26.47
N TYR A 478 23.62 1.09 27.57
CA TYR A 478 22.19 1.28 27.87
C TYR A 478 21.87 2.77 27.90
N ARG A 479 20.76 3.15 27.28
CA ARG A 479 20.30 4.54 27.22
C ARG A 479 18.86 4.63 27.69
N ASP A 480 18.67 5.42 28.75
CA ASP A 480 17.35 5.78 29.25
C ASP A 480 17.32 7.31 29.43
N GLY A 481 16.23 7.94 28.98
CA GLY A 481 16.04 9.39 29.12
C GLY A 481 15.91 9.87 30.56
N PHE A 482 15.74 8.96 31.50
CA PHE A 482 15.50 9.24 32.95
C PHE A 482 16.59 8.74 33.87
N SER A 483 17.52 7.91 33.38
CA SER A 483 18.56 7.32 34.18
C SER A 483 19.94 7.82 33.78
N ASP A 484 20.73 8.26 34.80
CA ASP A 484 22.14 8.57 34.62
C ASP A 484 23.02 7.32 34.60
N VAL A 485 22.47 6.17 34.98
CA VAL A 485 23.15 4.87 34.96
C VAL A 485 23.14 4.32 33.56
N LYS A 486 24.31 4.26 32.93
CA LYS A 486 24.51 3.83 31.52
C LYS A 486 25.47 2.64 31.44
N PRO A 487 25.06 1.46 31.93
CA PRO A 487 25.93 0.29 31.87
C PRO A 487 26.13 -0.19 30.39
N TRP A 488 27.25 -0.82 30.15
CA TRP A 488 27.44 -1.58 28.92
C TRP A 488 26.49 -2.77 28.86
N VAL A 489 25.94 -3.03 27.72
CA VAL A 489 25.05 -4.17 27.47
C VAL A 489 25.46 -4.89 26.21
N ALA A 490 25.33 -6.21 26.22
CA ALA A 490 25.50 -7.07 25.09
C ALA A 490 24.27 -7.99 25.01
N GLN A 491 23.63 -8.05 23.84
CA GLN A 491 22.47 -8.90 23.57
C GLN A 491 22.73 -9.70 22.30
N LEU A 492 22.44 -11.00 22.37
CA LEU A 492 22.37 -11.89 21.23
C LEU A 492 21.03 -12.61 21.27
N THR A 493 20.30 -12.56 20.19
CA THR A 493 19.10 -13.38 20.00
C THR A 493 19.18 -14.13 18.68
N TYR A 494 18.70 -15.36 18.68
CA TYR A 494 18.67 -16.21 17.51
C TYR A 494 17.37 -17.00 17.47
N GLN A 495 16.78 -17.10 16.30
CA GLN A 495 15.52 -17.78 16.05
C GLN A 495 15.64 -18.57 14.75
N ARG A 496 15.15 -19.83 14.74
CA ARG A 496 15.22 -20.71 13.58
C ARG A 496 13.96 -21.55 13.44
N GLY A 497 13.37 -21.54 12.24
CA GLY A 497 12.35 -22.50 11.85
C GLY A 497 12.97 -23.87 11.60
N ILE A 498 12.59 -24.85 12.40
CA ILE A 498 13.12 -26.23 12.33
C ILE A 498 12.26 -27.03 11.35
N THR A 499 10.94 -26.99 11.56
CA THR A 499 9.95 -27.63 10.71
C THR A 499 8.80 -26.66 10.43
N ASN A 500 7.83 -27.04 9.62
CA ASN A 500 6.59 -26.26 9.46
C ASN A 500 5.78 -26.15 10.77
N LEU A 501 6.04 -27.06 11.71
CA LEU A 501 5.36 -27.11 13.00
C LEU A 501 6.10 -26.34 14.08
N VAL A 502 7.45 -26.35 14.07
CA VAL A 502 8.28 -25.93 15.21
C VAL A 502 9.29 -24.87 14.80
N THR A 503 9.33 -23.78 15.55
CA THR A 503 10.38 -22.77 15.55
C THR A 503 11.00 -22.72 16.95
N ALA A 504 12.31 -22.82 17.07
CA ALA A 504 13.04 -22.61 18.32
C ALA A 504 13.70 -21.24 18.33
N TYR A 505 13.78 -20.62 19.50
CA TYR A 505 14.48 -19.36 19.71
C TYR A 505 15.15 -19.30 21.07
N ALA A 506 16.26 -18.58 21.11
CA ALA A 506 17.04 -18.39 22.31
C ALA A 506 17.67 -17.00 22.32
N GLY A 507 18.06 -16.53 23.49
CA GLY A 507 18.75 -15.28 23.62
C GLY A 507 19.54 -15.19 24.94
N VAL A 508 20.58 -14.37 24.90
CA VAL A 508 21.36 -13.98 26.08
C VAL A 508 21.47 -12.46 26.12
N LEU A 509 21.37 -11.92 27.31
CA LEU A 509 21.49 -10.47 27.58
C LEU A 509 22.36 -10.30 28.82
N SER A 510 23.45 -9.58 28.66
CA SER A 510 24.44 -9.34 29.71
C SER A 510 24.69 -7.85 29.89
N SER A 511 24.84 -7.45 31.14
CA SER A 511 25.25 -6.13 31.55
C SER A 511 26.01 -6.18 32.85
N ALA A 512 26.70 -5.09 33.27
CA ALA A 512 27.36 -5.08 34.56
C ALA A 512 26.39 -5.48 35.68
N GLY A 513 26.65 -6.60 36.39
CA GLY A 513 25.83 -7.12 37.50
C GLY A 513 24.41 -7.58 37.10
N TYR A 514 24.17 -7.82 35.81
CA TYR A 514 22.93 -8.37 35.27
C TYR A 514 23.24 -9.40 34.18
N GLY A 515 22.60 -10.53 34.24
CA GLY A 515 22.66 -11.54 33.20
C GLY A 515 21.32 -12.23 33.05
N SER A 516 20.87 -12.45 31.83
CA SER A 516 19.69 -13.24 31.57
C SER A 516 19.84 -14.13 30.34
N GLY A 517 19.25 -15.31 30.40
CA GLY A 517 19.12 -16.27 29.32
C GLY A 517 17.66 -16.61 29.07
N LEU A 518 17.28 -16.68 27.82
CA LEU A 518 15.93 -17.04 27.38
C LEU A 518 16.01 -18.23 26.42
N PHE A 519 15.09 -19.15 26.60
CA PHE A 519 14.83 -20.23 25.63
C PHE A 519 13.34 -20.36 25.41
N GLY A 520 12.93 -20.53 24.16
CA GLY A 520 11.53 -20.66 23.78
C GLY A 520 11.32 -21.49 22.51
N MET A 521 10.09 -21.95 22.37
CA MET A 521 9.60 -22.67 21.20
C MET A 521 8.24 -22.10 20.76
N ALA A 522 8.03 -22.04 19.47
CA ALA A 522 6.74 -21.72 18.86
C ALA A 522 6.27 -22.87 17.98
N PHE A 523 4.97 -23.15 18.07
CA PHE A 523 4.32 -24.27 17.42
C PHE A 523 3.17 -23.76 16.52
N ASN A 524 3.14 -24.23 15.28
CA ASN A 524 2.05 -23.97 14.34
C ASN A 524 1.16 -25.21 14.29
N THR A 525 0.01 -25.17 14.95
CA THR A 525 -0.90 -26.31 15.03
C THR A 525 -2.24 -26.02 14.35
N SER A 526 -3.03 -27.05 14.10
CA SER A 526 -4.39 -26.92 13.56
C SER A 526 -5.31 -26.08 14.47
N VAL A 527 -5.05 -26.05 15.77
CA VAL A 527 -5.81 -25.26 16.75
C VAL A 527 -5.27 -23.84 16.95
N GLY A 528 -4.18 -23.48 16.27
CA GLY A 528 -3.56 -22.15 16.32
C GLY A 528 -2.05 -22.21 16.53
N ALA A 529 -1.45 -21.02 16.55
CA ALA A 529 -0.05 -20.84 16.83
C ALA A 529 0.18 -20.54 18.32
N PHE A 530 1.09 -21.26 18.93
CA PHE A 530 1.48 -21.09 20.34
C PHE A 530 2.97 -20.79 20.42
N ALA A 531 3.35 -19.91 21.31
CA ALA A 531 4.75 -19.75 21.70
C ALA A 531 4.85 -19.81 23.22
N PHE A 532 5.86 -20.52 23.68
CA PHE A 532 6.20 -20.63 25.10
C PHE A 532 7.68 -20.33 25.27
N ASP A 533 8.00 -19.45 26.20
CA ASP A 533 9.39 -19.15 26.57
C ASP A 533 9.58 -18.96 28.07
N VAL A 534 10.80 -19.23 28.48
CA VAL A 534 11.27 -19.06 29.86
C VAL A 534 12.52 -18.23 29.84
N THR A 535 12.55 -17.19 30.65
CA THR A 535 13.69 -16.32 30.88
C THR A 535 14.16 -16.50 32.31
N SER A 536 15.43 -16.84 32.49
CA SER A 536 16.09 -16.82 33.77
C SER A 536 16.99 -15.60 33.85
N ALA A 537 16.93 -14.87 34.94
CA ALA A 537 17.75 -13.67 35.15
C ALA A 537 18.40 -13.68 36.51
N HIS A 538 19.65 -13.23 36.57
CA HIS A 538 20.35 -12.92 37.81
C HIS A 538 20.70 -11.44 37.84
N THR A 539 20.54 -10.82 39.01
CA THR A 539 20.72 -9.38 39.20
C THR A 539 21.44 -9.12 40.54
N THR A 540 22.59 -8.49 40.46
CA THR A 540 23.31 -8.02 41.65
C THR A 540 23.04 -6.52 41.85
N VAL A 541 22.34 -6.20 42.91
CA VAL A 541 22.08 -4.81 43.31
C VAL A 541 23.17 -4.39 44.32
N PRO A 542 23.93 -3.28 44.06
CA PRO A 542 24.97 -2.81 44.96
C PRO A 542 24.45 -2.61 46.39
N GLY A 543 25.21 -3.04 47.41
CA GLY A 543 24.80 -2.97 48.79
C GLY A 543 23.65 -3.88 49.24
N ARG A 544 23.16 -4.73 48.33
CA ARG A 544 22.16 -5.75 48.59
C ARG A 544 22.68 -7.10 48.12
N ARG A 545 21.82 -8.11 48.15
CA ARG A 545 22.13 -9.46 47.65
C ARG A 545 21.91 -9.60 46.15
N THR A 546 22.44 -10.67 45.60
CA THR A 546 22.11 -11.15 44.24
C THR A 546 20.73 -11.81 44.26
N TYR A 547 19.90 -11.46 43.29
CA TYR A 547 18.57 -12.01 43.06
C TYR A 547 18.60 -12.94 41.87
N HIS A 548 17.92 -14.07 41.98
CA HIS A 548 17.70 -15.01 40.88
C HIS A 548 16.19 -15.16 40.68
N GLY A 549 15.73 -14.95 39.45
CA GLY A 549 14.32 -15.02 39.16
C GLY A 549 14.06 -15.61 37.78
N VAL A 550 12.84 -16.06 37.59
CA VAL A 550 12.36 -16.66 36.33
C VAL A 550 11.09 -15.96 35.89
N SER A 551 10.98 -15.74 34.60
CA SER A 551 9.78 -15.25 33.92
C SER A 551 9.38 -16.23 32.83
N SER A 552 8.12 -16.61 32.78
CA SER A 552 7.56 -17.46 31.72
C SER A 552 6.49 -16.70 30.95
N ARG A 553 6.48 -16.88 29.63
CA ARG A 553 5.52 -16.24 28.73
C ARG A 553 4.88 -17.30 27.82
N VAL A 554 3.57 -17.19 27.66
CA VAL A 554 2.80 -17.99 26.70
C VAL A 554 2.09 -17.01 25.77
N THR A 555 2.19 -17.23 24.47
CA THR A 555 1.52 -16.42 23.46
C THR A 555 0.71 -17.34 22.54
N TYR A 556 -0.49 -16.90 22.17
CA TYR A 556 -1.39 -17.62 21.28
C TYR A 556 -1.92 -16.70 20.20
N SER A 557 -2.03 -17.22 18.97
CA SER A 557 -2.64 -16.52 17.84
C SER A 557 -3.34 -17.51 16.94
N LYS A 558 -4.54 -17.17 16.48
CA LYS A 558 -5.28 -17.96 15.50
C LYS A 558 -6.23 -17.08 14.69
N MET A 559 -6.26 -17.31 13.38
CA MET A 559 -7.29 -16.83 12.48
C MET A 559 -8.17 -18.01 12.06
N MET A 560 -9.45 -17.96 12.43
CA MET A 560 -10.45 -18.95 12.04
C MET A 560 -11.26 -18.38 10.87
N THR A 561 -10.95 -18.80 9.67
CA THR A 561 -11.62 -18.32 8.45
C THR A 561 -13.07 -18.76 8.35
N SER A 562 -13.40 -19.95 8.88
CA SER A 562 -14.77 -20.49 8.87
C SER A 562 -15.76 -19.68 9.70
N THR A 563 -15.31 -19.07 10.79
CA THR A 563 -16.16 -18.26 11.68
C THR A 563 -15.87 -16.76 11.57
N GLY A 564 -14.85 -16.36 10.80
CA GLY A 564 -14.39 -14.98 10.73
C GLY A 564 -13.78 -14.46 12.05
N THR A 565 -13.31 -15.37 12.92
CA THR A 565 -12.71 -15.01 14.20
C THR A 565 -11.20 -14.83 14.05
N ASN A 566 -10.69 -13.71 14.49
CA ASN A 566 -9.26 -13.43 14.53
C ASN A 566 -8.81 -13.18 15.98
N PHE A 567 -8.08 -14.14 16.53
CA PHE A 567 -7.26 -13.96 17.73
C PHE A 567 -5.89 -13.46 17.29
N SER A 568 -5.68 -12.17 17.24
CA SER A 568 -4.41 -11.65 16.76
C SER A 568 -3.30 -11.84 17.79
N VAL A 569 -3.59 -11.68 19.07
CA VAL A 569 -2.67 -12.00 20.18
C VAL A 569 -3.45 -12.29 21.44
N ALA A 570 -3.10 -13.39 22.13
CA ALA A 570 -3.38 -13.61 23.54
C ALA A 570 -2.06 -13.96 24.21
N ALA A 571 -1.57 -13.12 25.11
CA ALA A 571 -0.29 -13.32 25.76
C ALA A 571 -0.46 -13.27 27.29
N TYR A 572 0.21 -14.20 27.94
CA TYR A 572 0.29 -14.24 29.40
C TYR A 572 1.75 -14.37 29.82
N ARG A 573 2.18 -13.47 30.72
CA ARG A 573 3.53 -13.52 31.33
C ARG A 573 3.36 -13.62 32.85
N TYR A 574 4.12 -14.51 33.46
CA TYR A 574 4.30 -14.61 34.90
C TYR A 574 5.77 -14.47 35.25
N SER A 575 6.08 -13.64 36.24
CA SER A 575 7.43 -13.45 36.73
C SER A 575 7.48 -13.66 38.24
N THR A 576 8.52 -14.35 38.71
CA THR A 576 8.75 -14.57 40.16
C THR A 576 9.14 -13.29 40.85
N SER A 577 9.02 -13.23 42.18
CA SER A 577 9.30 -12.03 42.98
C SER A 577 10.76 -11.54 42.91
N ASN A 578 11.68 -12.42 42.53
CA ASN A 578 13.11 -12.11 42.40
C ASN A 578 13.54 -11.86 40.94
N PHE A 579 12.60 -11.91 39.99
CA PHE A 579 12.87 -11.62 38.59
C PHE A 579 12.99 -10.09 38.41
N PHE A 580 14.07 -9.70 37.74
CA PHE A 580 14.33 -8.36 37.25
C PHE A 580 14.51 -8.43 35.73
N ASN A 581 13.83 -7.60 34.97
CA ASN A 581 14.26 -7.31 33.61
C ASN A 581 15.45 -6.34 33.61
N LEU A 582 16.04 -6.05 32.45
CA LEU A 582 17.19 -5.14 32.38
C LEU A 582 16.87 -3.74 32.93
N GLN A 583 15.72 -3.19 32.60
CA GLN A 583 15.29 -1.86 33.04
C GLN A 583 15.08 -1.83 34.55
N ASP A 584 14.45 -2.86 35.13
CA ASP A 584 14.28 -2.99 36.58
C ASP A 584 15.63 -3.08 37.28
N ALA A 585 16.58 -3.82 36.71
CA ALA A 585 17.93 -3.98 37.24
C ALA A 585 18.73 -2.67 37.20
N VAL A 586 18.61 -1.89 36.13
CA VAL A 586 19.24 -0.57 36.01
C VAL A 586 18.62 0.43 37.00
N ASN A 587 17.29 0.43 37.11
CA ASN A 587 16.57 1.30 38.04
C ASN A 587 16.90 0.97 39.48
N ALA A 588 17.00 -0.29 39.85
CA ALA A 588 17.36 -0.73 41.18
C ALA A 588 18.79 -0.25 41.61
N ARG A 589 19.66 0.05 40.67
CA ARG A 589 20.99 0.63 40.92
C ARG A 589 20.95 2.13 41.15
N LYS A 590 20.01 2.83 40.51
CA LYS A 590 19.83 4.27 40.66
C LYS A 590 19.40 4.63 42.11
N ASP A 591 18.51 3.82 42.67
CA ASP A 591 17.88 4.07 43.97
C ASP A 591 18.77 3.91 45.18
N TRP A 592 20.03 3.45 44.97
CA TRP A 592 21.02 3.37 46.04
C TRP A 592 21.32 4.73 46.70
N ASN A 593 21.06 5.85 46.05
CA ASN A 593 21.30 7.20 46.57
C ASN A 593 20.19 7.77 47.48
N GLY A 594 19.32 6.93 48.05
CA GLY A 594 18.52 7.31 49.24
C GLY A 594 17.02 7.48 49.08
N SER A 595 16.43 7.21 47.92
CA SER A 595 14.96 7.28 47.73
C SER A 595 14.35 5.87 47.67
N ILE A 596 14.14 5.26 48.84
CA ILE A 596 13.77 3.83 48.97
C ILE A 596 12.31 3.52 48.54
N GLY A 597 11.49 4.50 48.19
CA GLY A 597 10.03 4.34 48.15
C GLY A 597 9.39 4.06 46.80
N GLN A 598 10.02 4.40 45.68
CA GLN A 598 9.29 4.57 44.43
C GLN A 598 9.43 3.45 43.39
N TYR A 599 10.33 2.48 43.58
CA TYR A 599 10.67 1.52 42.52
C TYR A 599 10.51 0.02 42.86
N ASN A 600 9.74 -0.30 43.88
CA ASN A 600 9.49 -1.70 44.27
C ASN A 600 8.45 -2.46 43.39
N TYR A 601 7.97 -1.83 42.31
CA TYR A 601 6.84 -2.38 41.57
C TYR A 601 7.29 -3.15 40.32
N ARG A 602 7.81 -4.35 40.50
CA ARG A 602 8.13 -5.26 39.40
C ARG A 602 6.87 -5.96 38.88
N ALA A 603 6.75 -6.12 37.59
CA ALA A 603 5.62 -6.84 37.00
C ALA A 603 5.59 -8.30 37.48
N ARG A 604 4.45 -8.71 38.05
CA ARG A 604 4.17 -10.08 38.49
C ARG A 604 3.48 -10.87 37.39
N THR A 605 2.33 -10.38 36.93
CA THR A 605 1.56 -10.99 35.85
C THR A 605 1.22 -9.93 34.82
N ARG A 606 1.23 -10.32 33.56
CA ARG A 606 0.75 -9.50 32.47
C ARG A 606 -0.10 -10.35 31.54
N PHE A 607 -1.34 -9.97 31.35
CA PHE A 607 -2.25 -10.58 30.41
C PHE A 607 -2.63 -9.58 29.33
N GLN A 608 -2.63 -10.00 28.08
CA GLN A 608 -3.04 -9.18 26.94
C GLN A 608 -3.90 -10.01 26.00
N VAL A 609 -4.93 -9.38 25.45
CA VAL A 609 -5.84 -10.04 24.50
C VAL A 609 -6.31 -9.07 23.43
N ASN A 610 -6.35 -9.56 22.20
CA ASN A 610 -6.92 -8.86 21.06
C ASN A 610 -7.68 -9.89 20.22
N VAL A 611 -9.00 -9.77 20.19
CA VAL A 611 -9.91 -10.65 19.44
C VAL A 611 -10.77 -9.78 18.55
N ASN A 612 -10.91 -10.17 17.31
CA ASN A 612 -11.86 -9.58 16.38
C ASN A 612 -12.70 -10.71 15.80
N GLN A 613 -14.02 -10.60 15.95
CA GLN A 613 -15.00 -11.53 15.45
C GLN A 613 -15.86 -10.85 14.41
N ARG A 614 -15.80 -11.32 13.18
CA ARG A 614 -16.73 -10.91 12.13
C ARG A 614 -18.09 -11.59 12.34
N LEU A 615 -19.18 -10.84 12.25
CA LEU A 615 -20.55 -11.32 12.33
C LEU A 615 -21.24 -10.97 11.01
N GLY A 616 -21.13 -11.87 10.04
CA GLY A 616 -21.52 -11.60 8.67
C GLY A 616 -20.68 -10.49 8.01
N ASP A 617 -21.22 -9.87 6.96
CA ASP A 617 -20.46 -8.92 6.11
C ASP A 617 -20.43 -7.50 6.64
N ARG A 618 -21.32 -7.17 7.57
CA ARG A 618 -21.56 -5.78 8.01
C ARG A 618 -21.28 -5.54 9.47
N SER A 619 -20.99 -6.57 10.24
CA SER A 619 -20.87 -6.46 11.69
C SER A 619 -19.61 -7.13 12.20
N ALA A 620 -19.04 -6.59 13.25
CA ALA A 620 -17.91 -7.19 13.96
C ALA A 620 -17.97 -6.87 15.46
N ILE A 621 -17.57 -7.85 16.27
CA ILE A 621 -17.25 -7.65 17.68
C ILE A 621 -15.74 -7.64 17.84
N TYR A 622 -15.24 -6.74 18.65
CA TYR A 622 -13.84 -6.76 19.05
C TYR A 622 -13.68 -6.71 20.56
N ILE A 623 -12.68 -7.40 21.05
CA ILE A 623 -12.24 -7.38 22.44
C ILE A 623 -10.75 -7.07 22.43
N THR A 624 -10.36 -6.02 23.12
CA THR A 624 -8.95 -5.68 23.31
C THR A 624 -8.73 -5.33 24.76
N GLY A 625 -7.58 -5.71 25.31
CA GLY A 625 -7.25 -5.27 26.63
C GLY A 625 -6.00 -5.89 27.20
N SER A 626 -5.63 -5.34 28.35
CA SER A 626 -4.50 -5.80 29.15
C SER A 626 -4.80 -5.68 30.62
N SER A 627 -4.15 -6.55 31.39
CA SER A 627 -4.13 -6.50 32.86
C SER A 627 -2.70 -6.78 33.32
N GLN A 628 -2.20 -5.98 34.24
CA GLN A 628 -0.88 -6.13 34.83
C GLN A 628 -0.91 -5.98 36.33
N ASP A 629 -0.40 -6.98 37.03
CA ASP A 629 -0.19 -6.97 38.49
C ASP A 629 1.29 -6.78 38.83
N TYR A 630 1.57 -6.30 40.00
CA TYR A 630 2.91 -6.00 40.45
C TYR A 630 3.26 -6.73 41.77
N TRP A 631 4.53 -6.99 41.98
CA TRP A 631 5.08 -7.33 43.28
C TRP A 631 5.23 -6.05 44.10
N GLY A 632 5.04 -6.09 45.38
CA GLY A 632 5.23 -4.94 46.26
C GLY A 632 3.99 -4.22 46.79
N GLY A 633 2.78 -4.73 46.50
CA GLY A 633 1.53 -4.53 47.27
C GLY A 633 0.81 -3.17 47.19
N GLU A 634 1.47 -2.03 47.15
CA GLU A 634 0.81 -0.72 47.20
C GLU A 634 0.34 -0.16 45.86
N ARG A 635 0.98 -0.56 44.77
CA ARG A 635 0.51 -0.24 43.41
C ARG A 635 -0.57 -1.24 43.03
N GLY A 636 -1.78 -0.82 42.93
CA GLY A 636 -2.88 -1.68 42.47
C GLY A 636 -2.66 -2.24 41.06
N ARG A 637 -3.62 -3.00 40.60
CA ARG A 637 -3.63 -3.59 39.24
C ARG A 637 -3.85 -2.52 38.19
N ASP A 638 -3.00 -2.50 37.15
CA ASP A 638 -3.31 -1.79 35.91
C ASP A 638 -4.25 -2.65 35.07
N LEU A 639 -5.36 -2.09 34.66
CA LEU A 639 -6.41 -2.78 33.91
C LEU A 639 -6.90 -1.89 32.79
N GLN A 640 -7.00 -2.46 31.61
CA GLN A 640 -7.65 -1.82 30.49
C GLN A 640 -8.29 -2.87 29.60
N PHE A 641 -9.62 -2.86 29.51
CA PHE A 641 -10.37 -3.72 28.59
C PHE A 641 -11.39 -2.89 27.85
N GLN A 642 -11.52 -3.17 26.58
CA GLN A 642 -12.55 -2.60 25.73
C GLN A 642 -13.21 -3.74 24.94
N VAL A 643 -14.52 -3.73 24.96
CA VAL A 643 -15.36 -4.58 24.13
C VAL A 643 -16.19 -3.65 23.26
N GLY A 644 -16.26 -3.92 21.98
CA GLY A 644 -17.08 -3.11 21.10
C GLY A 644 -17.72 -3.96 20.01
N PHE A 645 -18.84 -3.46 19.53
CA PHE A 645 -19.61 -3.98 18.43
C PHE A 645 -19.75 -2.88 17.38
N ASN A 646 -19.34 -3.18 16.15
CA ASN A 646 -19.46 -2.27 15.01
C ASN A 646 -20.41 -2.92 14.00
N SER A 647 -21.30 -2.12 13.43
CA SER A 647 -22.17 -2.60 12.37
C SER A 647 -22.59 -1.48 11.43
N THR A 648 -23.01 -1.86 10.23
CA THR A 648 -23.56 -0.95 9.24
C THR A 648 -24.97 -1.38 8.87
N PHE A 649 -25.95 -0.50 9.16
CA PHE A 649 -27.34 -0.70 8.79
C PHE A 649 -27.72 0.28 7.66
N ARG A 650 -28.03 -0.24 6.49
CA ARG A 650 -28.26 0.57 5.27
C ARG A 650 -27.03 1.46 4.97
N ARG A 651 -27.15 2.76 5.25
CA ARG A 651 -26.07 3.74 5.05
C ARG A 651 -25.47 4.25 6.37
N MET A 652 -26.03 3.86 7.50
CA MET A 652 -25.55 4.30 8.81
C MET A 652 -24.56 3.29 9.35
N SER A 653 -23.44 3.75 9.87
CA SER A 653 -22.51 2.95 10.65
C SER A 653 -22.71 3.28 12.13
N TYR A 654 -22.79 2.27 12.96
CA TYR A 654 -22.87 2.46 14.40
C TYR A 654 -21.89 1.55 15.13
N SER A 655 -21.40 2.04 16.25
CA SER A 655 -20.58 1.25 17.16
C SER A 655 -21.05 1.45 18.60
N VAL A 656 -21.11 0.34 19.33
CA VAL A 656 -21.34 0.34 20.78
C VAL A 656 -20.10 -0.20 21.44
N TYR A 657 -19.62 0.44 22.48
CA TYR A 657 -18.46 -0.03 23.22
C TYR A 657 -18.63 0.09 24.72
N ALA A 658 -17.96 -0.79 25.44
CA ALA A 658 -17.74 -0.70 26.87
C ALA A 658 -16.25 -0.79 27.14
N GLN A 659 -15.72 0.18 27.90
CA GLN A 659 -14.33 0.24 28.30
C GLN A 659 -14.23 0.24 29.83
N ARG A 660 -13.31 -0.54 30.36
CA ARG A 660 -12.97 -0.55 31.78
C ARG A 660 -11.48 -0.29 31.95
N ALA A 661 -11.15 0.76 32.66
CA ALA A 661 -9.77 1.15 32.87
C ALA A 661 -9.49 1.41 34.35
N ARG A 662 -8.27 1.06 34.78
CA ARG A 662 -7.69 1.36 36.08
C ARG A 662 -6.20 1.54 35.92
N ASN A 663 -5.64 2.58 36.48
CA ASN A 663 -4.20 2.82 36.48
C ASN A 663 -3.73 2.84 37.92
N GLY A 664 -2.95 1.83 38.33
CA GLY A 664 -2.35 1.73 39.64
C GLY A 664 -3.31 1.91 40.80
N GLY A 665 -3.02 2.94 41.62
CA GLY A 665 -3.83 3.31 42.82
C GLY A 665 -5.19 3.97 42.51
N ASP A 666 -5.47 4.29 41.22
CA ASP A 666 -6.68 4.99 40.82
C ASP A 666 -7.96 4.10 40.96
N ARG A 667 -9.09 4.76 41.07
CA ARG A 667 -10.38 4.05 41.00
C ARG A 667 -10.64 3.49 39.62
N THR A 668 -11.20 2.31 39.57
CA THR A 668 -11.65 1.71 38.30
C THR A 668 -12.76 2.55 37.69
N VAL A 669 -12.61 2.90 36.42
CA VAL A 669 -13.63 3.60 35.63
C VAL A 669 -14.15 2.65 34.56
N THR A 670 -15.46 2.49 34.50
CA THR A 670 -16.15 1.79 33.42
C THR A 670 -16.90 2.83 32.60
N GLN A 671 -16.69 2.86 31.30
CA GLN A 671 -17.38 3.76 30.36
C GLN A 671 -18.12 2.93 29.31
N VAL A 672 -19.35 3.29 29.05
CA VAL A 672 -20.15 2.71 27.97
C VAL A 672 -20.50 3.84 27.00
N GLY A 673 -20.45 3.57 25.70
CA GLY A 673 -20.75 4.56 24.70
C GLY A 673 -21.28 3.97 23.40
N ILE A 674 -21.96 4.83 22.66
CA ILE A 674 -22.46 4.57 21.32
C ILE A 674 -21.99 5.67 20.38
N ASN A 675 -21.55 5.28 19.18
CA ASN A 675 -21.27 6.19 18.09
C ASN A 675 -22.17 5.84 16.91
N LEU A 676 -22.71 6.86 16.26
CA LEU A 676 -23.55 6.75 15.08
C LEU A 676 -23.00 7.70 14.00
N THR A 677 -22.69 7.15 12.83
CA THR A 677 -22.25 7.95 11.67
C THR A 677 -23.27 7.81 10.56
N ILE A 678 -23.79 8.94 10.11
CA ILE A 678 -24.78 9.06 9.05
C ILE A 678 -24.15 9.81 7.89
N PRO A 679 -23.93 9.20 6.71
CA PRO A 679 -23.48 9.91 5.53
C PRO A 679 -24.59 10.84 5.05
N LEU A 680 -24.24 12.12 4.82
CA LEU A 680 -25.13 13.16 4.36
C LEU A 680 -24.99 13.34 2.85
N GLY A 681 -26.12 13.34 2.15
CA GLY A 681 -26.19 13.58 0.71
C GLY A 681 -26.07 12.34 -0.16
N LYS A 682 -26.55 12.47 -1.40
CA LYS A 682 -26.32 11.50 -2.48
C LYS A 682 -24.99 11.89 -3.14
N GLN A 683 -24.07 10.97 -3.24
CA GLN A 683 -22.85 11.14 -4.06
C GLN A 683 -23.25 11.10 -5.55
N THR A 684 -23.73 12.22 -6.06
CA THR A 684 -23.84 12.47 -7.49
C THR A 684 -22.69 13.39 -7.88
N PRO A 685 -22.02 13.17 -9.01
CA PRO A 685 -20.84 13.95 -9.44
C PRO A 685 -21.11 15.47 -9.54
N THR A 686 -22.39 15.88 -9.60
CA THR A 686 -22.83 17.25 -9.87
C THR A 686 -23.27 18.07 -8.65
N ARG A 687 -23.42 17.46 -7.47
CA ARG A 687 -23.80 18.19 -6.24
C ARG A 687 -22.97 17.71 -5.06
N SER A 688 -21.92 18.44 -4.72
CA SER A 688 -21.21 18.28 -3.45
C SER A 688 -22.01 18.95 -2.34
N SER A 689 -22.50 18.17 -1.37
CA SER A 689 -23.00 18.73 -0.11
C SER A 689 -21.85 19.38 0.66
N ILE A 690 -22.10 20.48 1.35
CA ILE A 690 -21.10 21.14 2.20
C ILE A 690 -20.59 20.16 3.26
N PHE A 691 -21.48 19.37 3.86
CA PHE A 691 -21.13 18.33 4.81
C PHE A 691 -21.44 16.96 4.24
N ASN A 692 -20.52 16.02 4.42
CA ASN A 692 -20.59 14.65 3.90
C ASN A 692 -21.07 13.64 4.95
N SER A 693 -20.87 13.95 6.23
CA SER A 693 -21.28 13.04 7.32
C SER A 693 -21.67 13.82 8.59
N LEU A 694 -22.61 13.22 9.33
CA LEU A 694 -22.94 13.56 10.69
C LEU A 694 -22.51 12.38 11.58
N THR A 695 -21.65 12.66 12.53
CA THR A 695 -21.30 11.68 13.58
C THR A 695 -21.86 12.16 14.92
N THR A 696 -22.57 11.29 15.61
CA THR A 696 -23.08 11.55 16.95
C THR A 696 -22.55 10.49 17.87
N SER A 697 -22.04 10.89 19.03
CA SER A 697 -21.61 9.99 20.08
C SER A 697 -22.28 10.33 21.42
N ALA A 698 -22.57 9.30 22.19
CA ALA A 698 -23.01 9.42 23.57
C ALA A 698 -22.25 8.43 24.42
N SER A 699 -21.78 8.85 25.60
CA SER A 699 -21.10 7.98 26.54
C SER A 699 -21.47 8.33 27.99
N ARG A 700 -21.36 7.31 28.84
CA ARG A 700 -21.52 7.46 30.29
C ARG A 700 -20.49 6.63 31.03
N ASP A 701 -19.88 7.20 32.03
CA ASP A 701 -18.93 6.51 32.90
C ASP A 701 -19.51 6.14 34.27
N SER A 702 -18.79 5.28 35.00
CA SER A 702 -19.18 4.83 36.35
C SER A 702 -19.00 5.91 37.44
N ARG A 703 -18.46 7.08 37.08
CA ARG A 703 -18.37 8.25 37.96
C ARG A 703 -19.57 9.18 37.79
N GLY A 704 -20.53 8.83 36.94
CA GLY A 704 -21.70 9.64 36.67
C GLY A 704 -21.52 10.65 35.55
N ASN A 705 -20.33 10.76 34.94
CA ASN A 705 -20.11 11.66 33.82
C ASN A 705 -20.85 11.11 32.59
N SER A 706 -21.59 11.97 31.92
CA SER A 706 -22.25 11.68 30.65
C SER A 706 -21.79 12.71 29.61
N ALA A 707 -21.43 12.23 28.44
CA ALA A 707 -21.02 13.09 27.33
C ALA A 707 -21.88 12.80 26.11
N VAL A 708 -22.33 13.84 25.44
CA VAL A 708 -22.99 13.79 24.14
C VAL A 708 -22.26 14.75 23.22
N GLN A 709 -22.03 14.30 22.00
CA GLN A 709 -21.30 15.06 21.02
C GLN A 709 -21.87 14.85 19.63
N MET A 710 -21.82 15.89 18.81
CA MET A 710 -22.20 15.88 17.41
C MET A 710 -21.06 16.52 16.60
N ASP A 711 -20.73 15.91 15.48
CA ASP A 711 -19.72 16.38 14.51
C ASP A 711 -20.33 16.36 13.09
N LEU A 712 -20.27 17.48 12.43
CA LEU A 712 -20.60 17.62 11.01
C LEU A 712 -19.31 17.80 10.25
N SER A 713 -18.97 16.85 9.38
CA SER A 713 -17.74 16.89 8.62
C SER A 713 -17.97 16.86 7.12
N GLY A 714 -17.04 17.48 6.39
CA GLY A 714 -17.05 17.58 4.95
C GLY A 714 -15.65 17.53 4.38
N SER A 715 -15.56 17.27 3.07
CA SER A 715 -14.30 17.31 2.35
C SER A 715 -14.53 17.90 0.96
N LYS A 716 -13.56 18.67 0.47
CA LYS A 716 -13.56 19.29 -0.85
C LYS A 716 -12.21 19.07 -1.53
N GLY A 717 -12.25 18.78 -2.82
CA GLY A 717 -11.05 18.52 -3.62
C GLY A 717 -10.66 17.04 -3.63
N THR A 718 -10.16 16.60 -4.77
CA THR A 718 -9.69 15.21 -4.98
C THR A 718 -8.17 15.09 -4.85
N ILE A 719 -7.44 16.14 -5.24
CA ILE A 719 -5.99 16.14 -5.36
C ILE A 719 -5.34 16.71 -4.11
N ALA A 720 -5.84 17.86 -3.66
CA ALA A 720 -5.45 18.53 -2.43
C ALA A 720 -6.68 18.60 -1.52
N PRO A 721 -7.08 17.50 -0.89
CA PRO A 721 -8.32 17.44 -0.14
C PRO A 721 -8.24 18.35 1.07
N PHE A 722 -9.20 19.27 1.16
CA PHE A 722 -9.48 20.03 2.36
C PHE A 722 -10.63 19.35 3.10
N SER A 723 -10.32 18.78 4.25
CA SER A 723 -11.32 18.20 5.16
C SER A 723 -11.59 19.18 6.28
N TYR A 724 -12.84 19.36 6.64
CA TYR A 724 -13.27 20.31 7.67
C TYR A 724 -14.48 19.77 8.43
N GLY A 725 -14.67 20.29 9.62
CA GLY A 725 -15.84 19.94 10.42
C GLY A 725 -16.13 20.97 11.50
N VAL A 726 -17.36 20.89 12.01
CA VAL A 726 -17.86 21.63 13.15
C VAL A 726 -18.43 20.66 14.14
N ASN A 727 -18.06 20.81 15.39
CA ASN A 727 -18.51 19.93 16.45
C ASN A 727 -19.11 20.71 17.63
N ALA A 728 -20.06 20.08 18.30
CA ALA A 728 -20.62 20.54 19.55
C ALA A 728 -20.63 19.38 20.55
N SER A 729 -20.28 19.66 21.80
CA SER A 729 -20.33 18.64 22.85
C SER A 729 -20.92 19.21 24.15
N ARG A 730 -21.54 18.30 24.92
CA ARG A 730 -22.00 18.56 26.26
C ARG A 730 -21.61 17.42 27.17
N ILE A 731 -20.96 17.77 28.25
CA ILE A 731 -20.53 16.83 29.29
C ILE A 731 -21.15 17.26 30.60
N VAL A 732 -21.74 16.32 31.32
CA VAL A 732 -22.39 16.50 32.61
C VAL A 732 -21.85 15.47 33.58
N GLY A 733 -21.35 15.89 34.73
CA GLY A 733 -20.83 15.00 35.78
C GLY A 733 -20.41 15.76 37.03
N ASP A 734 -20.46 15.12 38.20
CA ASP A 734 -19.99 15.62 39.50
C ASP A 734 -20.32 17.11 39.83
N GLY A 735 -21.56 17.55 39.45
CA GLY A 735 -21.96 18.94 39.62
C GLY A 735 -21.50 19.90 38.50
N ASP A 736 -20.68 19.43 37.58
CA ASP A 736 -20.12 20.24 36.51
C ASP A 736 -20.86 20.01 35.18
N ARG A 737 -21.09 21.10 34.45
CA ARG A 737 -21.64 21.10 33.11
C ARG A 737 -20.69 21.82 32.17
N LEU A 738 -20.10 21.06 31.25
CA LEU A 738 -19.25 21.60 30.21
C LEU A 738 -19.95 21.52 28.87
N SER A 739 -20.11 22.64 28.23
CA SER A 739 -20.60 22.73 26.84
C SER A 739 -19.52 23.35 25.98
N SER A 740 -19.23 22.74 24.86
CA SER A 740 -18.24 23.27 23.92
C SER A 740 -18.74 23.22 22.46
N VAL A 741 -18.28 24.17 21.69
CA VAL A 741 -18.44 24.22 20.22
C VAL A 741 -17.06 24.43 19.62
N GLY A 742 -16.78 23.76 18.54
CA GLY A 742 -15.48 23.88 17.88
C GLY A 742 -15.56 23.63 16.39
N GLY A 743 -14.46 23.93 15.73
CA GLY A 743 -14.28 23.63 14.31
C GLY A 743 -12.84 23.22 14.04
N TYR A 744 -12.68 22.47 12.97
CA TYR A 744 -11.37 22.02 12.53
C TYR A 744 -11.25 22.03 11.00
N GLY A 745 -10.03 22.16 10.53
CA GLY A 745 -9.68 22.02 9.12
C GLY A 745 -8.35 21.30 8.93
N THR A 746 -8.29 20.44 7.93
CA THR A 746 -7.08 19.75 7.50
C THR A 746 -6.91 19.94 6.00
N TYR A 747 -5.79 20.52 5.61
CA TYR A 747 -5.42 20.69 4.21
C TYR A 747 -4.21 19.83 3.88
N ARG A 748 -4.39 18.93 2.93
CA ARG A 748 -3.30 18.10 2.39
C ARG A 748 -2.85 18.68 1.06
N SER A 749 -1.59 19.03 0.97
CA SER A 749 -0.98 19.57 -0.24
C SER A 749 0.16 18.68 -0.73
N SER A 750 0.68 18.98 -1.92
CA SER A 750 1.87 18.31 -2.46
C SER A 750 3.13 18.51 -1.62
N VAL A 751 3.16 19.49 -0.72
CA VAL A 751 4.33 19.85 0.10
C VAL A 751 4.16 19.54 1.59
N GLY A 752 2.97 19.13 2.03
CA GLY A 752 2.74 18.82 3.43
C GLY A 752 1.28 18.81 3.82
N THR A 753 1.02 18.54 5.10
CA THR A 753 -0.32 18.54 5.68
C THR A 753 -0.39 19.63 6.76
N TYR A 754 -1.44 20.44 6.70
CA TYR A 754 -1.69 21.53 7.62
C TYR A 754 -3.02 21.28 8.33
N ARG A 755 -3.04 21.50 9.64
CA ARG A 755 -4.22 21.32 10.48
C ARG A 755 -4.44 22.56 11.33
N ALA A 756 -5.69 22.92 11.54
CA ALA A 756 -6.08 23.97 12.47
C ALA A 756 -7.34 23.52 13.19
N ASN A 757 -7.38 23.76 14.49
CA ASN A 757 -8.55 23.50 15.32
C ASN A 757 -8.77 24.69 16.26
N ALA A 758 -10.03 25.01 16.51
CA ALA A 758 -10.41 25.95 17.54
C ALA A 758 -11.67 25.45 18.25
N SER A 759 -11.72 25.61 19.57
CA SER A 759 -12.95 25.33 20.32
C SER A 759 -13.15 26.33 21.44
N LEU A 760 -14.41 26.58 21.72
CA LEU A 760 -14.90 27.47 22.75
C LEU A 760 -15.77 26.65 23.71
N SER A 761 -15.50 26.75 24.99
CA SER A 761 -16.35 26.18 26.01
C SER A 761 -16.71 27.23 27.06
N ASN A 762 -17.66 26.90 27.93
CA ASN A 762 -17.98 27.77 29.05
C ASN A 762 -16.82 27.95 30.06
N ARG A 763 -15.77 27.12 29.98
CA ARG A 763 -14.61 27.19 30.89
C ARG A 763 -13.30 27.54 30.21
N MET A 764 -13.17 27.26 28.92
CA MET A 764 -11.88 27.34 28.24
C MET A 764 -12.08 27.69 26.78
N ARG A 765 -11.17 28.49 26.27
CA ARG A 765 -10.96 28.70 24.81
C ARG A 765 -9.65 28.01 24.44
N GLN A 766 -9.66 27.30 23.32
CA GLN A 766 -8.43 26.66 22.84
C GLN A 766 -8.32 26.79 21.34
N ALA A 767 -7.06 26.86 20.87
CA ALA A 767 -6.72 26.76 19.47
C ALA A 767 -5.45 25.93 19.31
N SER A 768 -5.38 25.19 18.23
CA SER A 768 -4.16 24.48 17.86
C SER A 768 -3.90 24.59 16.38
N PHE A 769 -2.64 24.55 16.02
CA PHE A 769 -2.15 24.52 14.67
C PHE A 769 -1.11 23.42 14.52
N GLY A 770 -1.22 22.61 13.46
CA GLY A 770 -0.27 21.56 13.12
C GLY A 770 0.22 21.69 11.69
N ALA A 771 1.50 21.43 11.49
CA ALA A 771 2.11 21.33 10.16
C ALA A 771 3.09 20.18 10.13
N ASN A 772 2.99 19.32 9.13
CA ASN A 772 3.98 18.28 8.91
C ASN A 772 4.35 18.18 7.42
N GLY A 773 5.60 17.84 7.16
CA GLY A 773 6.14 17.74 5.82
C GLY A 773 7.60 17.33 5.81
N ALA A 774 8.17 17.33 4.63
CA ALA A 774 9.57 17.02 4.42
C ALA A 774 10.19 17.93 3.36
N MET A 775 11.50 18.06 3.42
CA MET A 775 12.34 18.78 2.48
C MET A 775 13.49 17.87 2.06
N LEU A 776 13.70 17.75 0.76
CA LEU A 776 14.83 17.04 0.16
C LEU A 776 15.76 18.06 -0.47
N VAL A 777 17.05 17.96 -0.13
CA VAL A 777 18.12 18.75 -0.73
C VAL A 777 18.94 17.82 -1.62
N HIS A 778 18.91 18.07 -2.93
CA HIS A 778 19.51 17.20 -3.93
C HIS A 778 20.24 18.03 -5.00
N ARG A 779 20.87 17.36 -5.95
CA ARG A 779 21.67 18.00 -6.99
C ARG A 779 20.92 19.06 -7.83
N GLY A 780 19.60 18.88 -7.99
CA GLY A 780 18.73 19.81 -8.73
C GLY A 780 18.15 20.94 -7.90
N GLY A 781 18.45 21.02 -6.60
CA GLY A 781 17.94 22.06 -5.70
C GLY A 781 17.22 21.49 -4.46
N VAL A 782 16.14 22.13 -4.08
CA VAL A 782 15.33 21.75 -2.91
C VAL A 782 13.91 21.45 -3.36
N THR A 783 13.40 20.27 -2.99
CA THR A 783 12.02 19.86 -3.25
C THR A 783 11.30 19.58 -1.95
N LEU A 784 10.12 20.17 -1.77
CA LEU A 784 9.25 19.93 -0.63
C LEU A 784 8.34 18.73 -0.88
N SER A 785 7.93 18.06 0.18
CA SER A 785 7.15 16.82 0.12
C SER A 785 6.25 16.68 1.35
N PRO A 786 5.18 15.90 1.29
CA PRO A 786 4.58 15.30 2.47
C PRO A 786 5.62 14.49 3.27
N PRO A 787 5.32 14.11 4.51
CA PRO A 787 6.25 13.30 5.32
C PRO A 787 6.72 12.05 4.59
N LEU A 788 8.03 11.77 4.66
CA LEU A 788 8.62 10.62 3.99
C LEU A 788 8.37 9.32 4.76
N GLY A 789 8.09 8.25 4.02
CA GLY A 789 8.03 6.89 4.54
C GLY A 789 9.40 6.20 4.61
N GLN A 790 9.38 4.87 4.51
CA GLN A 790 10.60 4.05 4.58
C GLN A 790 11.50 4.14 3.34
N ALA A 791 10.98 4.54 2.21
CA ALA A 791 11.71 4.86 1.00
C ALA A 791 10.91 5.88 0.21
N ALA A 792 11.58 6.65 -0.64
CA ALA A 792 10.95 7.69 -1.45
C ALA A 792 11.53 7.71 -2.88
N ALA A 793 10.83 8.36 -3.81
CA ALA A 793 11.38 8.66 -5.13
C ALA A 793 11.42 10.16 -5.37
N LEU A 794 12.52 10.64 -5.91
CA LEU A 794 12.64 11.98 -6.49
C LEU A 794 12.47 11.84 -8.00
N ILE A 795 11.45 12.47 -8.54
CA ILE A 795 11.13 12.45 -9.97
C ILE A 795 11.62 13.74 -10.59
N GLU A 796 12.34 13.63 -11.70
CA GLU A 796 12.67 14.75 -12.57
C GLU A 796 11.87 14.64 -13.87
N ALA A 797 11.04 15.64 -14.15
CA ALA A 797 10.30 15.80 -15.39
C ALA A 797 10.28 17.28 -15.78
N LYS A 798 11.39 17.72 -16.37
CA LYS A 798 11.61 19.15 -16.70
C LYS A 798 10.56 19.66 -17.68
N GLY A 799 9.93 20.78 -17.34
CA GLY A 799 8.86 21.37 -18.14
C GLY A 799 7.45 20.84 -17.86
N ALA A 800 7.31 19.72 -17.16
CA ALA A 800 6.02 19.10 -16.83
C ALA A 800 5.36 19.73 -15.58
N THR A 801 5.58 21.01 -15.32
CA THR A 801 5.07 21.69 -14.11
C THR A 801 3.57 21.50 -13.95
N GLY A 802 3.13 21.12 -12.76
CA GLY A 802 1.73 20.81 -12.45
C GLY A 802 1.28 19.40 -12.80
N GLY A 803 2.11 18.61 -13.52
CA GLY A 803 1.87 17.20 -13.78
C GLY A 803 1.73 16.43 -12.45
N GLN A 804 0.71 15.59 -12.35
CA GLN A 804 0.40 14.86 -11.13
C GLN A 804 1.05 13.49 -11.13
N ILE A 805 1.50 13.09 -9.96
CA ILE A 805 2.03 11.75 -9.75
C ILE A 805 0.89 10.82 -9.33
N VAL A 806 0.64 9.79 -10.11
CA VAL A 806 -0.25 8.70 -9.74
C VAL A 806 0.34 8.03 -8.50
N ASN A 807 -0.46 7.72 -7.48
CA ASN A 807 -0.01 7.17 -6.19
C ASN A 807 0.95 8.07 -5.37
N GLY A 808 1.14 9.34 -5.78
CA GLY A 808 2.02 10.30 -5.12
C GLY A 808 1.39 11.03 -3.93
N GLN A 809 0.22 10.60 -3.42
CA GLN A 809 -0.51 11.28 -2.32
C GLN A 809 -0.78 12.77 -2.58
N GLY A 810 -1.03 13.13 -3.84
CA GLY A 810 -1.24 14.50 -4.26
C GLY A 810 0.04 15.24 -4.67
N ALA A 811 1.17 14.55 -4.76
CA ALA A 811 2.40 15.11 -5.29
C ALA A 811 2.23 15.57 -6.74
N SER A 812 2.79 16.71 -7.05
CA SER A 812 2.81 17.30 -8.40
C SER A 812 4.20 17.83 -8.72
N ILE A 813 4.53 17.86 -10.01
CA ILE A 813 5.79 18.42 -10.49
C ILE A 813 5.82 19.92 -10.18
N ASP A 814 6.87 20.35 -9.48
CA ASP A 814 7.07 21.74 -9.10
C ASP A 814 7.56 22.60 -10.27
N ARG A 815 7.75 23.89 -10.02
CA ARG A 815 8.24 24.85 -11.03
C ARG A 815 9.67 24.56 -11.52
N PHE A 816 10.42 23.76 -10.78
CA PHE A 816 11.79 23.38 -11.14
C PHE A 816 11.85 22.05 -11.88
N GLY A 817 10.69 21.41 -12.09
CA GLY A 817 10.56 20.11 -12.75
C GLY A 817 10.78 18.91 -11.87
N TYR A 818 10.58 19.06 -10.55
CA TYR A 818 10.77 17.97 -9.58
C TYR A 818 9.49 17.65 -8.82
N ALA A 819 9.33 16.40 -8.43
CA ALA A 819 8.31 15.93 -7.51
C ALA A 819 8.86 14.82 -6.62
N VAL A 820 8.22 14.57 -5.49
CA VAL A 820 8.59 13.47 -4.59
C VAL A 820 7.40 12.54 -4.38
N ILE A 821 7.60 11.24 -4.59
CA ILE A 821 6.73 10.22 -4.02
C ILE A 821 7.22 9.96 -2.62
N PRO A 822 6.47 10.33 -1.58
CA PRO A 822 6.98 10.30 -0.21
C PRO A 822 7.11 8.89 0.36
N SER A 823 6.39 7.91 -0.17
CA SER A 823 6.36 6.56 0.40
C SER A 823 6.37 5.50 -0.69
N LEU A 824 7.46 4.76 -0.73
CA LEU A 824 7.64 3.55 -1.52
C LEU A 824 7.89 2.36 -0.59
N THR A 825 7.59 1.17 -1.08
CA THR A 825 7.85 -0.06 -0.33
C THR A 825 9.29 -0.52 -0.59
N PRO A 826 10.15 -0.60 0.43
CA PRO A 826 11.53 -1.06 0.27
C PRO A 826 11.60 -2.49 -0.25
N TYR A 827 12.59 -2.77 -1.09
CA TYR A 827 12.90 -4.09 -1.67
C TYR A 827 11.74 -4.70 -2.48
N ARG A 828 10.84 -3.84 -2.99
CA ARG A 828 9.71 -4.20 -3.85
C ARG A 828 9.72 -3.38 -5.12
N VAL A 829 9.13 -3.94 -6.16
CA VAL A 829 8.84 -3.18 -7.36
C VAL A 829 7.76 -2.14 -7.01
N ASN A 830 8.07 -0.89 -7.28
CA ASN A 830 7.14 0.23 -7.16
C ASN A 830 7.03 0.89 -8.53
N THR A 831 5.84 1.14 -8.98
CA THR A 831 5.59 1.87 -10.22
C THR A 831 5.49 3.36 -9.91
N VAL A 832 6.30 4.15 -10.59
CA VAL A 832 6.28 5.61 -10.57
C VAL A 832 5.63 6.06 -11.85
N GLU A 833 4.51 6.77 -11.76
CA GLU A 833 3.70 7.13 -12.93
C GLU A 833 3.26 8.60 -12.84
N ILE A 834 3.31 9.31 -13.97
CA ILE A 834 2.81 10.67 -14.12
C ILE A 834 1.51 10.63 -14.92
N ASP A 835 0.46 11.28 -14.40
CA ASP A 835 -0.82 11.45 -15.11
C ASP A 835 -0.65 12.44 -16.29
N PRO A 836 -0.70 11.95 -17.54
CA PRO A 836 -0.49 12.79 -18.71
C PRO A 836 -1.65 13.78 -18.93
N SER A 837 -2.83 13.53 -18.36
CA SER A 837 -4.02 14.37 -18.57
C SER A 837 -3.90 15.79 -17.97
N ARG A 838 -2.91 15.99 -17.10
CA ARG A 838 -2.68 17.24 -16.36
C ARG A 838 -1.37 17.92 -16.69
N LEU A 839 -0.70 17.46 -17.70
CA LEU A 839 0.49 18.12 -18.22
C LEU A 839 0.11 19.41 -18.94
N PRO A 840 1.03 20.37 -19.03
CA PRO A 840 0.89 21.49 -19.95
C PRO A 840 0.69 20.98 -21.38
N ASP A 841 -0.14 21.68 -22.16
CA ASP A 841 -0.52 21.28 -23.52
C ASP A 841 0.68 21.18 -24.51
N ASP A 842 1.82 21.81 -24.14
CA ASP A 842 3.08 21.82 -24.89
C ASP A 842 4.10 20.79 -24.40
N VAL A 843 3.74 19.94 -23.45
CA VAL A 843 4.66 18.96 -22.88
C VAL A 843 4.12 17.53 -23.05
N GLU A 844 4.97 16.68 -23.56
CA GLU A 844 4.74 15.25 -23.68
C GLU A 844 5.80 14.46 -22.90
N LEU A 845 5.39 13.33 -22.33
CA LEU A 845 6.29 12.37 -21.69
C LEU A 845 6.72 11.32 -22.71
N GLY A 846 8.02 11.05 -22.76
CA GLY A 846 8.56 9.93 -23.56
C GLY A 846 8.23 8.57 -22.95
N ASN A 847 8.12 8.52 -21.60
CA ASN A 847 7.60 7.40 -20.82
C ASN A 847 6.71 7.95 -19.71
N THR A 848 5.57 7.33 -19.46
CA THR A 848 4.61 7.75 -18.43
C THR A 848 4.84 7.02 -17.11
N SER A 849 5.49 5.87 -17.14
CA SER A 849 5.75 5.04 -15.97
C SER A 849 7.17 4.47 -15.97
N GLU A 850 7.69 4.25 -14.76
CA GLU A 850 9.01 3.64 -14.51
C GLU A 850 8.91 2.75 -13.28
N GLU A 851 9.57 1.59 -13.31
CA GLU A 851 9.64 0.68 -12.18
C GLU A 851 10.94 0.90 -11.38
N VAL A 852 10.81 1.04 -10.07
CA VAL A 852 11.94 1.19 -9.16
C VAL A 852 11.86 0.24 -7.97
N VAL A 853 13.00 -0.17 -7.47
CA VAL A 853 13.11 -1.07 -6.31
C VAL A 853 14.01 -0.42 -5.26
N PRO A 854 13.50 0.47 -4.42
CA PRO A 854 14.30 1.19 -3.44
C PRO A 854 14.78 0.28 -2.31
N ARG A 855 15.96 0.56 -1.77
CA ARG A 855 16.41 0.05 -0.48
C ARG A 855 15.75 0.81 0.67
N ASN A 856 15.83 0.26 1.88
CA ASN A 856 15.31 0.93 3.07
C ASN A 856 15.97 2.31 3.30
N ASN A 857 15.16 3.31 3.61
CA ASN A 857 15.59 4.71 3.80
C ASN A 857 16.31 5.34 2.60
N SER A 858 16.21 4.75 1.39
CA SER A 858 16.75 5.34 0.16
C SER A 858 15.79 6.37 -0.44
N VAL A 859 16.35 7.25 -1.25
CA VAL A 859 15.62 8.13 -2.15
C VAL A 859 16.08 7.80 -3.56
N VAL A 860 15.28 7.08 -4.32
CA VAL A 860 15.60 6.70 -5.69
C VAL A 860 15.33 7.86 -6.64
N PHE A 861 16.08 7.94 -7.72
CA PHE A 861 15.94 9.00 -8.72
C PHE A 861 15.30 8.44 -9.98
N VAL A 862 14.20 9.08 -10.39
CA VAL A 862 13.46 8.70 -11.60
C VAL A 862 13.45 9.86 -12.56
N LYS A 863 14.05 9.65 -13.73
CA LYS A 863 14.05 10.65 -14.77
C LYS A 863 13.02 10.30 -15.84
N MET A 864 11.97 11.09 -15.90
CA MET A 864 10.98 11.03 -16.97
C MET A 864 11.42 11.96 -18.09
N SER A 865 11.62 11.41 -19.29
CA SER A 865 11.97 12.21 -20.45
C SER A 865 10.76 13.03 -20.90
N THR A 866 10.95 14.32 -21.06
CA THR A 866 9.91 15.24 -21.53
C THR A 866 10.31 15.81 -22.87
N VAL A 867 9.36 15.94 -23.77
CA VAL A 867 9.52 16.64 -25.04
C VAL A 867 8.60 17.86 -25.00
N ARG A 868 9.20 19.05 -25.17
CA ARG A 868 8.44 20.28 -25.34
C ARG A 868 8.10 20.49 -26.80
N GLY A 869 6.94 21.04 -27.05
CA GLY A 869 6.48 21.41 -28.36
C GLY A 869 5.01 21.08 -28.56
N ARG A 870 4.36 21.88 -29.38
CA ARG A 870 2.94 21.69 -29.62
C ARG A 870 2.67 20.50 -30.53
N PRO A 871 1.55 19.82 -30.36
CA PRO A 871 1.10 18.84 -31.32
C PRO A 871 0.73 19.55 -32.64
N VAL A 872 1.33 19.09 -33.73
CA VAL A 872 1.14 19.64 -35.06
C VAL A 872 0.64 18.55 -36.01
N PHE A 873 -0.49 18.78 -36.67
CA PHE A 873 -0.90 18.00 -37.83
C PHE A 873 -0.34 18.64 -39.09
N ALA A 874 0.63 17.99 -39.69
CA ALA A 874 1.28 18.47 -40.92
C ALA A 874 0.81 17.70 -42.12
N ALA A 875 0.29 18.40 -43.11
CA ALA A 875 0.10 17.83 -44.45
C ALA A 875 1.42 18.04 -45.20
N MET A 876 2.07 16.95 -45.59
CA MET A 876 3.38 16.92 -46.20
C MET A 876 3.28 16.58 -47.68
N GLU A 877 3.77 17.49 -48.48
CA GLU A 877 3.70 17.42 -49.96
C GLU A 877 5.09 17.42 -50.57
N LYS A 878 5.24 16.71 -51.67
CA LYS A 878 6.43 16.85 -52.53
C LYS A 878 6.38 18.20 -53.26
N GLN A 879 7.43 18.51 -53.99
CA GLN A 879 7.50 19.75 -54.77
C GLN A 879 6.41 19.84 -55.84
N ASP A 880 6.01 18.71 -56.41
CA ASP A 880 4.90 18.57 -57.37
C ASP A 880 3.47 18.67 -56.77
N GLY A 881 3.37 18.86 -55.45
CA GLY A 881 2.10 18.91 -54.72
C GLY A 881 1.50 17.54 -54.39
N SER A 882 2.15 16.45 -54.78
CA SER A 882 1.72 15.10 -54.37
C SER A 882 2.07 14.83 -52.92
N PRO A 883 1.25 14.08 -52.15
CA PRO A 883 1.52 13.76 -50.77
C PRO A 883 2.79 12.90 -50.64
N LEU A 884 3.55 13.09 -49.54
CA LEU A 884 4.68 12.22 -49.24
C LEU A 884 4.19 10.80 -48.99
N PRO A 885 4.99 9.77 -49.42
CA PRO A 885 4.61 8.37 -49.21
C PRO A 885 4.37 8.03 -47.78
N MET A 886 3.34 7.18 -47.53
CA MET A 886 3.10 6.62 -46.20
C MET A 886 4.31 5.82 -45.73
N GLY A 887 4.65 5.92 -44.44
CA GLY A 887 5.86 5.31 -43.86
C GLY A 887 7.14 6.15 -43.98
N THR A 888 7.09 7.33 -44.62
CA THR A 888 8.20 8.27 -44.64
C THR A 888 8.60 8.62 -43.20
N ARG A 889 9.87 8.45 -42.85
CA ARG A 889 10.42 8.83 -41.54
C ARG A 889 10.80 10.30 -41.52
N LEU A 890 10.50 10.95 -40.42
CA LEU A 890 10.77 12.36 -40.22
C LEU A 890 11.82 12.55 -39.13
N PHE A 891 12.81 13.38 -39.40
CA PHE A 891 13.91 13.67 -38.49
C PHE A 891 13.99 15.17 -38.26
N ASP A 892 14.33 15.57 -37.03
CA ASP A 892 14.65 16.96 -36.70
C ASP A 892 16.03 17.37 -37.19
N GLY A 893 16.39 18.66 -37.02
CA GLY A 893 17.70 19.19 -37.41
C GLY A 893 18.87 18.54 -36.69
N ALA A 894 18.64 17.81 -35.57
CA ALA A 894 19.66 17.03 -34.87
C ALA A 894 19.71 15.56 -35.31
N GLY A 895 18.91 15.16 -36.31
CA GLY A 895 18.87 13.80 -36.84
C GLY A 895 18.06 12.82 -35.97
N LYS A 896 17.30 13.29 -34.98
CA LYS A 896 16.42 12.49 -34.15
C LYS A 896 15.10 12.25 -34.86
N SER A 897 14.63 11.02 -34.89
CA SER A 897 13.30 10.69 -35.44
C SER A 897 12.20 11.31 -34.57
N ILE A 898 11.29 12.06 -35.20
CA ILE A 898 10.17 12.77 -34.53
C ILE A 898 8.79 12.29 -34.99
N GLY A 899 8.72 11.32 -35.90
CA GLY A 899 7.49 10.76 -36.38
C GLY A 899 7.57 10.15 -37.77
N GLY A 900 6.42 9.78 -38.29
CA GLY A 900 6.27 9.23 -39.64
C GLY A 900 5.04 9.80 -40.33
N VAL A 901 5.05 9.72 -41.66
CA VAL A 901 3.95 10.14 -42.52
C VAL A 901 2.94 9.02 -42.64
N GLY A 902 1.70 9.31 -42.35
CA GLY A 902 0.55 8.43 -42.47
C GLY A 902 -0.17 8.58 -43.82
N GLN A 903 -1.43 8.16 -43.89
CA GLN A 903 -2.25 8.26 -45.08
C GLN A 903 -2.37 9.71 -45.58
N GLY A 904 -2.37 9.88 -46.91
CA GLY A 904 -2.57 11.18 -47.57
C GLY A 904 -1.51 12.23 -47.23
N GLY A 905 -0.30 11.79 -46.92
CA GLY A 905 0.77 12.72 -46.54
C GLY A 905 0.62 13.38 -45.19
N MET A 906 -0.29 12.91 -44.35
CA MET A 906 -0.52 13.47 -43.03
C MET A 906 0.44 12.92 -42.01
N ALA A 907 1.06 13.79 -41.23
CA ALA A 907 1.87 13.40 -40.10
C ALA A 907 1.41 14.11 -38.83
N PHE A 908 1.46 13.41 -37.72
CA PHE A 908 1.28 13.99 -36.41
C PHE A 908 2.68 14.15 -35.77
N LEU A 909 3.06 15.38 -35.54
CA LEU A 909 4.39 15.77 -35.06
C LEU A 909 4.29 16.40 -33.70
N ARG A 910 5.29 16.16 -32.90
CA ARG A 910 5.45 16.72 -31.57
C ARG A 910 6.87 17.25 -31.38
N GLY A 911 7.03 18.18 -30.45
CA GLY A 911 8.32 18.78 -30.16
C GLY A 911 8.77 19.85 -31.16
N LEU A 912 7.87 20.33 -32.01
CA LEU A 912 8.16 21.45 -32.91
C LEU A 912 7.94 22.79 -32.20
N GLU A 913 8.96 23.65 -32.22
CA GLU A 913 8.90 25.01 -31.67
C GLU A 913 9.29 26.03 -32.75
N GLY A 914 8.53 27.13 -32.83
CA GLY A 914 8.84 28.28 -33.71
C GLY A 914 9.00 27.91 -35.16
N SER A 915 10.21 28.06 -35.73
CA SER A 915 10.56 27.72 -37.07
C SER A 915 11.78 26.82 -37.12
N GLY A 916 11.84 25.93 -38.09
CA GLY A 916 12.94 24.99 -38.23
C GLY A 916 12.84 24.19 -39.52
N GLU A 917 13.61 23.16 -39.61
CA GLU A 917 13.68 22.30 -40.79
C GLU A 917 13.61 20.82 -40.36
N LEU A 918 12.79 20.01 -41.04
CA LEU A 918 12.72 18.58 -40.92
C LEU A 918 13.31 17.89 -42.11
N THR A 919 13.88 16.70 -41.92
CA THR A 919 14.31 15.83 -43.01
C THR A 919 13.33 14.66 -43.13
N ALA A 920 12.72 14.50 -44.28
CA ALA A 920 11.85 13.37 -44.63
C ALA A 920 12.63 12.35 -45.46
N LYS A 921 12.55 11.04 -45.08
CA LYS A 921 13.25 9.93 -45.79
C LYS A 921 12.24 8.81 -46.02
N TRP A 922 12.05 8.42 -47.34
CA TRP A 922 11.12 7.35 -47.75
C TRP A 922 11.82 6.22 -48.48
N GLY A 923 13.14 6.20 -48.52
CA GLY A 923 13.94 5.16 -49.17
C GLY A 923 15.44 5.40 -48.98
N ILE A 924 16.24 4.57 -49.66
CA ILE A 924 17.70 4.66 -49.64
C ILE A 924 18.16 5.58 -50.79
N GLY A 925 19.03 6.53 -50.48
CA GLY A 925 19.63 7.44 -51.43
C GLY A 925 19.07 8.85 -51.42
N ALA A 926 19.80 9.80 -52.01
CA ALA A 926 19.48 11.24 -51.99
C ALA A 926 18.16 11.58 -52.68
N ALA A 927 17.75 10.80 -53.68
CA ALA A 927 16.48 10.99 -54.41
C ALA A 927 15.23 10.66 -53.56
N ASN A 928 15.40 9.92 -52.45
CA ASN A 928 14.32 9.47 -51.60
C ASN A 928 14.29 10.22 -50.24
N GLN A 929 14.75 11.43 -50.23
CA GLN A 929 14.71 12.32 -49.06
C GLN A 929 14.53 13.77 -49.50
N CYS A 930 13.95 14.58 -48.63
CA CYS A 930 13.83 16.01 -48.81
C CYS A 930 13.86 16.77 -47.48
N ARG A 931 14.05 18.06 -47.54
CA ARG A 931 13.97 18.99 -46.43
C ARG A 931 12.59 19.64 -46.45
N LEU A 932 12.03 19.83 -45.26
CA LEU A 932 10.70 20.41 -45.02
C LEU A 932 10.85 21.58 -44.03
N PRO A 933 11.00 22.81 -44.55
CA PRO A 933 10.99 23.98 -43.68
C PRO A 933 9.62 24.12 -43.04
N TYR A 934 9.60 24.42 -41.72
CA TYR A 934 8.35 24.63 -41.02
C TYR A 934 8.33 25.89 -40.19
N VAL A 935 7.15 26.46 -40.04
CA VAL A 935 6.85 27.53 -39.11
C VAL A 935 5.58 27.15 -38.34
N VAL A 936 5.71 27.00 -37.06
CA VAL A 936 4.56 26.75 -36.18
C VAL A 936 3.99 28.11 -35.75
N PRO A 937 2.74 28.47 -36.13
CA PRO A 937 2.15 29.78 -35.81
C PRO A 937 2.11 30.00 -34.28
N ALA A 938 2.45 31.19 -33.86
CA ALA A 938 2.27 31.60 -32.45
C ALA A 938 0.76 31.66 -32.14
N VAL A 939 0.36 31.18 -30.93
CA VAL A 939 -1.02 31.36 -30.44
C VAL A 939 -1.20 32.81 -30.04
N PRO A 940 -2.22 33.50 -30.49
CA PRO A 940 -2.56 34.85 -30.02
C PRO A 940 -2.77 34.83 -28.49
N ALA A 941 -2.20 35.78 -27.80
CA ALA A 941 -2.44 35.97 -26.38
C ALA A 941 -3.96 36.27 -26.17
N GLY A 942 -4.66 35.39 -25.42
CA GLY A 942 -6.08 35.49 -25.15
C GLY A 942 -7.00 34.49 -25.87
N ALA A 943 -6.48 33.65 -26.76
CA ALA A 943 -7.25 32.53 -27.29
C ALA A 943 -7.51 31.53 -26.17
N GLU A 944 -8.78 31.20 -25.93
CA GLU A 944 -9.18 30.12 -25.02
C GLU A 944 -8.39 28.86 -25.36
N LYS A 945 -8.00 28.12 -24.32
CA LYS A 945 -7.25 26.85 -24.37
C LYS A 945 -8.08 25.79 -25.11
N ILE A 946 -8.25 25.92 -26.39
CA ILE A 946 -8.77 24.86 -27.24
C ILE A 946 -7.60 23.92 -27.49
N LYS A 947 -7.69 22.69 -26.97
CA LYS A 947 -6.75 21.56 -27.22
C LYS A 947 -6.78 21.13 -28.70
N MET A 948 -6.63 22.05 -29.63
CA MET A 948 -6.57 21.76 -31.06
C MET A 948 -5.11 21.75 -31.52
N ALA A 949 -4.69 20.61 -32.05
CA ALA A 949 -3.41 20.53 -32.73
C ALA A 949 -3.35 21.53 -33.87
N THR A 950 -2.23 22.25 -33.96
CA THR A 950 -2.01 23.20 -35.04
C THR A 950 -1.90 22.45 -36.37
N ARG A 951 -2.62 22.91 -37.40
CA ARG A 951 -2.51 22.34 -38.74
C ARG A 951 -1.56 23.18 -39.58
N VAL A 952 -0.59 22.53 -40.21
CA VAL A 952 0.41 23.17 -41.11
C VAL A 952 0.50 22.36 -42.41
N ARG A 953 0.84 23.04 -43.48
CA ARG A 953 1.28 22.39 -44.73
C ARG A 953 2.76 22.58 -44.88
N LEU A 954 3.46 21.50 -45.15
CA LEU A 954 4.91 21.49 -45.34
C LEU A 954 5.21 20.91 -46.73
N ARG A 955 6.00 21.64 -47.48
CA ARG A 955 6.40 21.24 -48.83
C ARG A 955 7.89 20.94 -48.89
N CYS A 956 8.24 19.85 -49.60
CA CYS A 956 9.63 19.47 -49.80
C CYS A 956 10.39 20.57 -50.52
N ASP A 957 11.55 20.93 -50.00
CA ASP A 957 12.58 21.71 -50.70
C ASP A 957 13.73 20.76 -51.10
N THR A 958 13.90 20.57 -52.40
CA THR A 958 14.95 19.73 -52.97
C THR A 958 16.20 20.48 -53.40
N THR A 959 16.15 21.83 -53.38
CA THR A 959 17.25 22.68 -53.85
C THR A 959 18.43 22.74 -52.89
N ALA A 960 18.32 22.25 -51.69
CA ALA A 960 19.36 22.36 -50.63
C ALA A 960 20.23 21.08 -50.48
N MET A 961 20.19 20.14 -51.40
CA MET A 961 20.97 18.89 -51.31
C MET A 961 21.98 18.67 -52.44
N GLN A 962 22.52 19.75 -53.04
CA GLN A 962 23.71 19.65 -53.90
C GLN A 962 24.99 19.93 -53.11
#